data_eb7bc46a8ee013beb75a04a8bce326b5
#
_entry.id   eb7bc46a8ee013beb75a04a8bce326b5
#
_cell.length_a   1.000
_cell.length_b   1.000
_cell.length_c   1.000
_cell.angle_alpha   90.00
_cell.angle_beta   90.00
_cell.angle_gamma   90.00
#
_symmetry.space_group_name_H-M   'P 1'
#
loop_
_entity.id
_entity.type
_entity.pdbx_description
1 polymer ?
#
loop_
_entity_poly.entity_id
_entity_poly.type
_entity_poly.pdbx_seq_one_letter_code
_entity_poly.pdbx_strand_id
1 'polypeptide(L)'
;MPPRNIPPISAPDTPNPWLNASASTSRAARTEEAKAKAREEQRSATTKDHVIEMLGEFNNLPVSTPADPEHRDDSVSDIPNNTEEEQRSATTKGLANEMLDELKNLPIILIPADPEHRDNVSDIPNKTEERFDWPNDLIDRIKQVMGTSCSTPSAPEFKFEISTDAMQHNLAILEKYEFDLGKALDAQHDSPLGPGMEFRPPDVLRSIFGLHPLWNRMENILKNGSKWPLEEISEEDRASDLQEALIFGNHKGASSKSDLLKKLISKDVKFGYSLPIPLESVTRIKGLEMAPMNIMAQNTIDEFGRVVPKDRLTHDQSWKWSSSGSSVNSRVKKELLQETRYGFCIRRIVNWAVAARRRFPGRKILATKIDYKSAYRRGILHFATALKTATQLPDDEVALITLRLTFGGAPCPFEWGVISETICDLANELVQCDDWDPANLHASVQNDIPLPQFLDDDIPFAEGRELIVDIPVDPRGKADVYIDDTTGLTVDIPGSKNIERMAAAIPLAIEVAARPNNPNEPIPREKMVAEDKLKAEGGLSETKTILGWLFNFRTLTVSLPEHKYIAWSNDLKQMIQSRRTTKKQLESTIGRLGHVGYIIPWVFHYLSRLRTLLLRARKMRSIKIDEICVKDLELMQSMLDKAKKGIDMNLLAFRSPDQIYYSDSCPAGLGGYSDQGFAWRFQIPEDLQFRASNNLLEFLAAIITPWIDIIQGRLRTGDCALSMTDSTTAEGWMRKSNFVEPNEHPVQAKTRVDAARKYASIFLDADIKGYSQWFEGKKNNVADALSRDWHLSTDELTFLLHSHFPEQMQTNFQIFPLPKEISSWLTSLLQQLPVSAQLQEHHTTTGLVPGSGGKNGANPLDATTSTLINSANSSGISYSELLPWLSGRDGSRKIALTHWLKAQSEVPSHMWYRPFGNRADRIPRRTQTTCLASFYQGSSALTETTIPKKCNKRPFHLLSSKN
;
A
#
# COMPACT_ATOMS: atom_id res chain seq x y z
N MET A 1 -57.21 -21.74 -6.52
CA MET A 1 -56.97 -22.26 -7.86
C MET A 1 -55.48 -22.40 -8.04
N PRO A 2 -54.93 -23.56 -8.42
CA PRO A 2 -53.49 -23.82 -8.49
C PRO A 2 -52.86 -23.33 -9.77
N PRO A 3 -51.52 -23.08 -9.82
CA PRO A 3 -50.85 -22.56 -11.01
C PRO A 3 -50.63 -23.65 -12.06
N ARG A 4 -50.70 -23.23 -13.30
CA ARG A 4 -50.54 -24.09 -14.50
C ARG A 4 -49.03 -24.36 -14.77
N ASN A 5 -48.74 -25.64 -15.02
CA ASN A 5 -47.48 -26.14 -15.57
C ASN A 5 -47.30 -25.68 -17.04
N ILE A 6 -46.07 -25.26 -17.36
CA ILE A 6 -45.60 -25.10 -18.73
C ILE A 6 -44.43 -26.09 -18.92
N PRO A 7 -44.43 -26.88 -20.01
CA PRO A 7 -43.42 -27.90 -20.26
C PRO A 7 -42.09 -27.30 -20.85
N PRO A 8 -40.99 -28.04 -20.81
CA PRO A 8 -39.68 -27.54 -21.29
C PRO A 8 -39.60 -27.65 -22.82
N ILE A 9 -39.07 -26.59 -23.42
CA ILE A 9 -38.76 -26.53 -24.85
C ILE A 9 -37.35 -27.09 -25.08
N SER A 10 -37.27 -28.10 -25.93
CA SER A 10 -36.06 -28.74 -26.43
C SER A 10 -35.29 -27.80 -27.35
N ALA A 11 -33.97 -27.81 -27.20
CA ALA A 11 -33.04 -27.15 -28.08
C ALA A 11 -32.94 -27.84 -29.45
N PRO A 12 -32.74 -27.11 -30.54
CA PRO A 12 -32.37 -27.71 -31.81
C PRO A 12 -30.82 -27.70 -31.98
N ASP A 13 -30.32 -28.86 -32.38
CA ASP A 13 -29.00 -29.08 -32.92
C ASP A 13 -28.75 -28.21 -34.18
N THR A 14 -27.63 -27.47 -34.21
CA THR A 14 -27.07 -26.98 -35.44
C THR A 14 -25.56 -27.24 -35.48
N PRO A 15 -25.02 -27.72 -36.61
CA PRO A 15 -23.67 -28.20 -36.72
C PRO A 15 -22.66 -27.08 -36.91
N ASN A 16 -21.50 -27.29 -36.37
CA ASN A 16 -20.33 -26.43 -36.39
C ASN A 16 -19.64 -26.47 -37.79
N PRO A 17 -19.47 -25.31 -38.51
CA PRO A 17 -18.82 -25.30 -39.82
C PRO A 17 -17.46 -24.65 -39.78
N TRP A 18 -16.49 -25.21 -39.09
CA TRP A 18 -15.09 -24.82 -39.22
C TRP A 18 -14.13 -26.02 -39.16
N LEU A 19 -14.22 -26.85 -40.15
CA LEU A 19 -13.14 -27.75 -40.54
C LEU A 19 -13.00 -27.65 -42.05
N ASN A 20 -11.83 -27.15 -42.48
CA ASN A 20 -11.24 -27.09 -43.81
C ASN A 20 -11.08 -25.67 -44.36
N ALA A 21 -9.90 -25.07 -44.06
CA ALA A 21 -9.17 -24.24 -44.99
C ALA A 21 -7.68 -24.56 -44.88
N SER A 22 -7.17 -25.13 -45.96
CA SER A 22 -5.84 -25.64 -46.14
C SER A 22 -4.73 -24.56 -46.20
N ALA A 23 -3.61 -24.89 -45.59
CA ALA A 23 -2.29 -24.35 -45.70
C ALA A 23 -1.89 -23.78 -47.07
N SER A 24 -1.46 -22.52 -47.05
CA SER A 24 -0.35 -22.00 -47.86
C SER A 24 0.25 -20.75 -47.20
N THR A 25 1.03 -20.94 -46.17
CA THR A 25 1.96 -19.91 -45.67
C THR A 25 3.32 -20.13 -46.37
N SER A 26 3.81 -19.09 -47.01
CA SER A 26 5.08 -19.14 -47.76
C SER A 26 6.26 -19.54 -46.86
N ARG A 27 7.21 -20.24 -47.41
CA ARG A 27 8.42 -20.75 -46.75
C ARG A 27 9.27 -19.61 -46.10
N ALA A 28 9.15 -18.38 -46.61
CA ALA A 28 9.79 -17.18 -46.08
C ALA A 28 9.21 -16.72 -44.72
N ALA A 29 7.89 -16.70 -44.56
CA ALA A 29 7.24 -16.32 -43.29
C ALA A 29 7.59 -17.31 -42.18
N ARG A 30 7.68 -18.59 -42.45
CA ARG A 30 8.11 -19.62 -41.48
C ARG A 30 9.56 -19.46 -41.06
N THR A 31 10.42 -18.96 -41.95
CA THR A 31 11.86 -18.76 -41.68
C THR A 31 12.08 -17.54 -40.81
N GLU A 32 11.32 -16.45 -40.97
CA GLU A 32 11.39 -15.25 -40.13
C GLU A 32 10.75 -15.49 -38.74
N GLU A 33 9.64 -16.19 -38.66
CA GLU A 33 9.03 -16.59 -37.41
C GLU A 33 9.94 -17.50 -36.56
N ALA A 34 10.66 -18.43 -37.23
CA ALA A 34 11.66 -19.28 -36.59
C ALA A 34 12.87 -18.49 -36.09
N LYS A 35 13.33 -17.47 -36.85
CA LYS A 35 14.42 -16.58 -36.44
C LYS A 35 14.03 -15.66 -35.30
N ALA A 36 12.80 -15.08 -35.31
CA ALA A 36 12.29 -14.25 -34.25
C ALA A 36 12.14 -15.07 -32.95
N LYS A 37 11.63 -16.28 -33.05
CA LYS A 37 11.51 -17.20 -31.93
C LYS A 37 12.86 -17.64 -31.37
N ALA A 38 13.84 -17.91 -32.22
CA ALA A 38 15.20 -18.26 -31.79
C ALA A 38 15.89 -17.07 -31.08
N ARG A 39 15.67 -15.83 -31.56
CA ARG A 39 16.20 -14.62 -30.91
C ARG A 39 15.54 -14.34 -29.56
N GLU A 40 14.21 -14.51 -29.42
CA GLU A 40 13.47 -14.39 -28.18
C GLU A 40 13.90 -15.48 -27.17
N GLU A 41 14.11 -16.71 -27.63
CA GLU A 41 14.65 -17.81 -26.84
C GLU A 41 16.10 -17.55 -26.41
N GLN A 42 16.94 -16.98 -27.26
CA GLN A 42 18.33 -16.68 -26.95
C GLN A 42 18.46 -15.50 -25.95
N ARG A 43 17.68 -14.44 -26.13
CA ARG A 43 17.61 -13.31 -25.16
C ARG A 43 17.07 -13.74 -23.80
N SER A 44 15.99 -14.52 -23.79
CA SER A 44 15.43 -15.08 -22.55
C SER A 44 16.37 -16.07 -21.87
N ALA A 45 17.20 -16.79 -22.65
CA ALA A 45 18.21 -17.70 -22.11
C ALA A 45 19.38 -16.95 -21.47
N THR A 46 19.93 -15.93 -22.13
CA THR A 46 21.10 -15.19 -21.60
C THR A 46 20.82 -14.51 -20.28
N THR A 47 19.64 -13.88 -20.13
CA THR A 47 19.24 -13.25 -18.87
C THR A 47 18.92 -14.28 -17.77
N LYS A 48 18.38 -15.44 -18.15
CA LYS A 48 18.06 -16.52 -17.20
C LYS A 48 19.27 -17.34 -16.81
N ASP A 49 20.16 -17.61 -17.72
CA ASP A 49 21.34 -18.45 -17.45
C ASP A 49 22.31 -17.71 -16.52
N HIS A 50 22.43 -16.40 -16.63
CA HIS A 50 23.22 -15.58 -15.69
C HIS A 50 22.64 -15.56 -14.27
N VAL A 51 21.32 -15.45 -14.14
CA VAL A 51 20.63 -15.53 -12.84
C VAL A 51 20.69 -16.95 -12.24
N ILE A 52 20.73 -17.96 -13.07
CA ILE A 52 20.77 -19.37 -12.68
C ILE A 52 22.18 -19.81 -12.29
N GLU A 53 23.20 -19.34 -12.98
CA GLU A 53 24.58 -19.57 -12.61
C GLU A 53 24.87 -19.00 -11.22
N MET A 54 24.38 -17.80 -10.94
CA MET A 54 24.46 -17.18 -9.61
C MET A 54 23.69 -17.91 -8.51
N LEU A 55 22.51 -18.50 -8.81
CA LEU A 55 21.74 -19.29 -7.86
C LEU A 55 22.28 -20.74 -7.73
N GLY A 56 22.99 -21.23 -8.73
CA GLY A 56 23.67 -22.54 -8.72
C GLY A 56 24.87 -22.59 -7.78
N GLU A 57 25.59 -21.48 -7.66
CA GLU A 57 26.72 -21.37 -6.71
C GLU A 57 26.25 -21.37 -5.24
N PHE A 58 25.02 -20.91 -4.94
CA PHE A 58 24.44 -21.01 -3.60
C PHE A 58 23.95 -22.41 -3.20
N ASN A 59 23.78 -23.34 -4.15
CA ASN A 59 23.26 -24.69 -3.89
C ASN A 59 24.32 -25.79 -3.86
N ASN A 60 25.59 -25.46 -4.09
CA ASN A 60 26.72 -26.42 -4.11
C ASN A 60 27.51 -26.44 -2.80
N LEU A 61 26.84 -26.38 -1.67
CA LEU A 61 27.43 -26.88 -0.41
C LEU A 61 27.20 -28.40 -0.33
N PRO A 62 28.25 -29.20 -0.11
CA PRO A 62 28.16 -30.63 -0.20
C PRO A 62 27.32 -31.20 0.95
N VAL A 63 26.28 -31.94 0.59
CA VAL A 63 25.60 -32.89 1.49
C VAL A 63 26.58 -34.06 1.68
N SER A 64 27.23 -34.12 2.83
CA SER A 64 28.06 -35.27 3.23
C SER A 64 27.16 -36.47 3.55
N THR A 65 27.19 -37.45 2.70
CA THR A 65 26.85 -38.85 3.09
C THR A 65 28.06 -39.51 3.71
N PRO A 66 27.92 -40.34 4.75
CA PRO A 66 29.05 -41.04 5.35
C PRO A 66 29.46 -42.23 4.48
N ALA A 67 30.72 -42.31 4.15
CA ALA A 67 31.35 -43.50 3.63
C ALA A 67 32.66 -43.78 4.40
N ASP A 68 32.85 -45.02 4.64
CA ASP A 68 33.88 -45.69 5.42
C ASP A 68 35.33 -45.32 5.05
N PRO A 69 36.29 -45.61 6.00
CA PRO A 69 37.65 -45.17 5.91
C PRO A 69 38.54 -46.16 5.17
N GLU A 70 39.45 -45.67 4.34
CA GLU A 70 40.82 -46.21 4.23
C GLU A 70 41.69 -45.47 3.23
N HIS A 71 42.94 -45.26 3.70
CA HIS A 71 44.20 -44.95 3.07
C HIS A 71 44.67 -43.50 2.97
N ARG A 72 45.75 -43.35 3.74
CA ARG A 72 46.76 -42.28 3.74
C ARG A 72 47.46 -42.16 2.37
N ASP A 73 47.89 -40.97 2.01
CA ASP A 73 49.29 -40.63 1.93
C ASP A 73 49.54 -39.10 1.77
N ASP A 74 50.70 -38.74 2.29
CA ASP A 74 51.24 -37.40 2.51
C ASP A 74 51.63 -36.67 1.20
N SER A 75 51.50 -35.35 1.17
CA SER A 75 52.61 -34.43 0.88
C SER A 75 52.21 -32.94 0.88
N VAL A 76 53.04 -32.21 1.54
CA VAL A 76 53.16 -30.78 1.78
C VAL A 76 53.31 -29.96 0.48
N SER A 77 52.68 -28.78 0.32
CA SER A 77 53.34 -27.49 0.22
C SER A 77 52.43 -26.32 -0.25
N ASP A 78 52.54 -25.25 0.52
CA ASP A 78 52.54 -23.83 0.17
C ASP A 78 51.26 -23.07 -0.21
N ILE A 79 50.98 -22.08 0.65
CA ILE A 79 50.11 -20.91 0.53
C ILE A 79 50.57 -19.96 -0.61
N PRO A 80 49.68 -19.28 -1.35
CA PRO A 80 49.41 -17.90 -0.97
C PRO A 80 48.02 -17.30 -1.31
N ASN A 81 47.70 -16.32 -0.48
CA ASN A 81 47.05 -15.03 -0.69
C ASN A 81 45.53 -14.88 -0.90
N ASN A 82 44.93 -14.36 0.17
CA ASN A 82 43.69 -13.66 0.38
C ASN A 82 43.60 -12.37 -0.46
N THR A 83 43.08 -12.37 -1.66
CA THR A 83 42.62 -11.15 -2.38
C THR A 83 41.44 -11.38 -3.31
N GLU A 84 41.13 -12.62 -3.66
CA GLU A 84 39.99 -12.93 -4.53
C GLU A 84 38.67 -13.09 -3.81
N GLU A 85 38.68 -13.40 -2.53
CA GLU A 85 37.45 -13.61 -1.73
C GLU A 85 36.73 -12.30 -1.38
N GLU A 86 37.47 -11.20 -1.13
CA GLU A 86 36.89 -9.90 -0.88
C GLU A 86 36.28 -9.25 -2.13
N GLN A 87 36.85 -9.46 -3.29
CA GLN A 87 36.28 -8.98 -4.56
C GLN A 87 35.04 -9.77 -4.96
N ARG A 88 34.99 -11.08 -4.71
CA ARG A 88 33.79 -11.91 -4.94
C ARG A 88 32.63 -11.53 -4.00
N SER A 89 32.94 -11.21 -2.74
CA SER A 89 31.92 -10.77 -1.77
C SER A 89 31.30 -9.42 -2.13
N ALA A 90 32.07 -8.47 -2.65
CA ALA A 90 31.56 -7.16 -3.06
C ALA A 90 30.69 -7.26 -4.32
N THR A 91 31.06 -8.11 -5.27
CA THR A 91 30.29 -8.32 -6.52
C THR A 91 28.96 -9.05 -6.23
N THR A 92 28.95 -9.98 -5.28
CA THR A 92 27.73 -10.72 -4.89
C THR A 92 26.73 -9.83 -4.15
N LYS A 93 27.21 -8.87 -3.36
CA LYS A 93 26.35 -7.86 -2.72
C LYS A 93 25.76 -6.85 -3.71
N GLY A 94 26.55 -6.46 -4.72
CA GLY A 94 26.06 -5.58 -5.79
C GLY A 94 24.92 -6.22 -6.59
N LEU A 95 25.09 -7.47 -6.99
CA LEU A 95 24.11 -8.23 -7.78
C LEU A 95 22.85 -8.61 -6.98
N ALA A 96 22.98 -8.85 -5.68
CA ALA A 96 21.82 -9.08 -4.81
C ALA A 96 20.94 -7.81 -4.69
N ASN A 97 21.55 -6.63 -4.69
CA ASN A 97 20.82 -5.36 -4.66
C ASN A 97 20.17 -5.03 -6.02
N GLU A 98 20.81 -5.36 -7.14
CA GLU A 98 20.21 -5.25 -8.49
C GLU A 98 19.01 -6.19 -8.65
N MET A 99 19.08 -7.41 -8.16
CA MET A 99 17.93 -8.34 -8.15
C MET A 99 16.78 -7.87 -7.25
N LEU A 100 17.08 -7.19 -6.15
CA LEU A 100 16.04 -6.57 -5.31
C LEU A 100 15.35 -5.41 -6.04
N ASP A 101 16.06 -4.66 -6.85
CA ASP A 101 15.50 -3.57 -7.64
C ASP A 101 14.69 -4.06 -8.84
N GLU A 102 15.07 -5.18 -9.46
CA GLU A 102 14.21 -5.82 -10.47
C GLU A 102 12.90 -6.40 -9.89
N LEU A 103 12.91 -6.87 -8.66
CA LEU A 103 11.69 -7.30 -7.95
C LEU A 103 10.73 -6.14 -7.63
N LYS A 104 11.24 -4.92 -7.49
CA LYS A 104 10.43 -3.71 -7.28
C LYS A 104 9.74 -3.23 -8.56
N ASN A 105 10.22 -3.67 -9.74
CA ASN A 105 9.75 -3.22 -11.05
C ASN A 105 8.73 -4.14 -11.74
N LEU A 106 8.27 -5.20 -11.09
CA LEU A 106 7.08 -5.91 -11.57
C LEU A 106 5.87 -4.95 -11.46
N PRO A 107 4.90 -4.96 -12.39
CA PRO A 107 3.75 -4.07 -12.35
C PRO A 107 2.83 -4.44 -11.17
N ILE A 108 3.32 -4.16 -9.98
CA ILE A 108 2.57 -4.16 -8.74
C ILE A 108 2.02 -2.74 -8.62
N ILE A 109 0.73 -2.62 -8.39
CA ILE A 109 0.14 -1.42 -7.81
C ILE A 109 1.14 -0.94 -6.76
N LEU A 110 1.76 0.22 -7.00
CA LEU A 110 2.84 0.77 -6.19
C LEU A 110 2.47 0.72 -4.71
N ILE A 111 3.03 -0.23 -4.00
CA ILE A 111 3.12 -0.17 -2.54
C ILE A 111 4.14 0.93 -2.26
N PRO A 112 3.83 1.93 -1.43
CA PRO A 112 4.82 2.93 -1.02
C PRO A 112 6.07 2.21 -0.51
N ALA A 113 7.23 2.64 -0.98
CA ALA A 113 8.50 2.07 -0.59
C ALA A 113 8.64 2.04 0.94
N ASP A 114 9.22 0.94 1.42
CA ASP A 114 9.59 0.72 2.81
C ASP A 114 10.35 1.94 3.38
N PRO A 115 10.04 2.42 4.58
CA PRO A 115 10.69 3.57 5.21
C PRO A 115 12.19 3.42 5.48
N GLU A 116 12.78 2.25 5.25
CA GLU A 116 14.15 1.94 5.68
C GLU A 116 15.28 2.58 4.86
N HIS A 117 15.01 3.28 3.76
CA HIS A 117 16.05 3.98 2.98
C HIS A 117 16.15 5.48 3.29
N ARG A 118 15.81 5.91 4.51
CA ARG A 118 15.92 7.32 4.92
C ARG A 118 17.06 7.61 5.92
N ASP A 119 18.15 6.87 5.89
CA ASP A 119 19.27 7.14 6.80
C ASP A 119 20.19 8.31 6.39
N ASN A 120 19.86 9.12 5.39
CA ASN A 120 20.65 10.30 5.02
C ASN A 120 19.80 11.49 4.57
N VAL A 121 18.75 11.85 5.31
CA VAL A 121 18.08 13.14 5.11
C VAL A 121 18.05 13.91 6.42
N SER A 122 19.24 14.39 6.83
CA SER A 122 19.38 15.27 7.99
C SER A 122 19.14 16.75 7.70
N ASP A 123 18.88 17.16 6.45
CA ASP A 123 18.76 18.58 6.07
C ASP A 123 17.59 18.87 5.11
N ILE A 124 16.42 18.31 5.36
CA ILE A 124 15.21 18.92 4.79
C ILE A 124 14.71 19.96 5.79
N PRO A 125 14.77 21.27 5.46
CA PRO A 125 14.19 22.27 6.33
C PRO A 125 12.71 21.91 6.53
N ASN A 126 12.28 21.87 7.79
CA ASN A 126 10.91 21.72 8.21
C ASN A 126 10.09 22.82 7.49
N LYS A 127 9.67 22.56 6.25
CA LYS A 127 8.67 23.39 5.57
C LYS A 127 7.42 23.22 6.40
N THR A 128 7.18 24.15 7.30
CA THR A 128 5.87 24.43 7.85
C THR A 128 4.93 24.44 6.65
N GLU A 129 4.04 23.44 6.55
CA GLU A 129 2.96 23.48 5.56
C GLU A 129 2.20 24.76 5.85
N GLU A 130 2.42 25.77 4.99
CA GLU A 130 1.71 27.04 5.09
C GLU A 130 0.23 26.72 4.92
N ARG A 131 -0.55 27.14 5.90
CA ARG A 131 -1.99 27.04 5.92
C ARG A 131 -2.52 27.90 4.77
N PHE A 132 -3.22 27.33 3.82
CA PHE A 132 -3.93 28.10 2.81
C PHE A 132 -5.41 28.21 3.18
N ASP A 133 -5.99 29.33 2.85
CA ASP A 133 -7.42 29.57 2.98
C ASP A 133 -8.02 29.75 1.57
N TRP A 134 -9.15 29.11 1.34
CA TRP A 134 -9.92 29.35 0.13
C TRP A 134 -10.43 30.81 0.08
N PRO A 135 -10.68 31.39 -1.10
CA PRO A 135 -11.23 32.73 -1.20
C PRO A 135 -12.54 32.86 -0.40
N ASN A 136 -12.74 33.97 0.28
CA ASN A 136 -13.96 34.19 1.06
C ASN A 136 -15.22 34.25 0.20
N ASP A 137 -15.07 34.66 -1.07
CA ASP A 137 -16.11 34.75 -2.09
C ASP A 137 -16.10 33.55 -3.04
N LEU A 138 -15.69 32.37 -2.55
CA LEU A 138 -15.49 31.15 -3.34
C LEU A 138 -16.72 30.80 -4.20
N ILE A 139 -17.91 30.83 -3.63
CA ILE A 139 -19.14 30.46 -4.36
C ILE A 139 -19.43 31.41 -5.51
N ASP A 140 -19.21 32.70 -5.33
CA ASP A 140 -19.43 33.69 -6.41
C ASP A 140 -18.36 33.53 -7.49
N ARG A 141 -17.12 33.23 -7.15
CA ARG A 141 -16.08 32.86 -8.13
C ARG A 141 -16.44 31.60 -8.88
N ILE A 142 -16.95 30.57 -8.21
CA ILE A 142 -17.40 29.34 -8.87
C ILE A 142 -18.53 29.67 -9.86
N LYS A 143 -19.55 30.47 -9.49
CA LYS A 143 -20.60 30.91 -10.39
C LYS A 143 -20.02 31.64 -11.59
N GLN A 144 -19.08 32.57 -11.37
CA GLN A 144 -18.40 33.30 -12.43
C GLN A 144 -17.65 32.35 -13.37
N VAL A 145 -16.85 31.43 -12.82
CA VAL A 145 -16.10 30.44 -13.59
C VAL A 145 -17.04 29.53 -14.39
N MET A 146 -18.11 29.04 -13.78
CA MET A 146 -19.12 28.20 -14.45
C MET A 146 -19.86 28.97 -15.56
N GLY A 147 -20.10 30.25 -15.38
CA GLY A 147 -20.71 31.15 -16.39
C GLY A 147 -19.75 31.62 -17.50
N THR A 148 -18.44 31.41 -17.33
CA THR A 148 -17.44 31.79 -18.31
C THR A 148 -17.48 30.85 -19.51
N SER A 149 -17.74 31.41 -20.69
CA SER A 149 -17.65 30.67 -21.95
C SER A 149 -16.19 30.36 -22.27
N CYS A 150 -15.91 29.11 -22.63
CA CYS A 150 -14.60 28.74 -23.17
C CYS A 150 -14.65 28.78 -24.69
N SER A 151 -13.63 29.40 -25.33
CA SER A 151 -13.51 29.39 -26.79
C SER A 151 -13.41 27.94 -27.30
N THR A 152 -14.00 27.70 -28.46
CA THR A 152 -13.80 26.46 -29.20
C THR A 152 -12.34 26.43 -29.70
N PRO A 153 -11.56 25.37 -29.42
CA PRO A 153 -10.21 25.26 -29.94
C PRO A 153 -10.18 25.30 -31.47
N SER A 154 -9.10 25.85 -32.02
CA SER A 154 -8.85 25.80 -33.45
C SER A 154 -8.65 24.39 -33.97
N ALA A 155 -8.89 24.12 -35.23
CA ALA A 155 -8.55 22.80 -35.79
C ALA A 155 -7.05 22.63 -35.83
N PRO A 156 -6.51 21.47 -35.35
CA PRO A 156 -5.07 21.21 -35.46
C PRO A 156 -4.65 21.02 -36.92
N GLU A 157 -3.41 21.37 -37.24
CA GLU A 157 -2.82 21.03 -38.56
C GLU A 157 -2.65 19.53 -38.70
N PHE A 158 -2.29 18.83 -37.62
CA PHE A 158 -2.14 17.38 -37.60
C PHE A 158 -3.46 16.63 -37.80
N LYS A 159 -3.42 15.53 -38.53
CA LYS A 159 -4.55 14.61 -38.75
C LYS A 159 -4.49 13.40 -37.82
N PHE A 160 -5.62 13.07 -37.22
CA PHE A 160 -5.75 12.02 -36.24
C PHE A 160 -6.52 10.81 -36.80
N GLU A 161 -5.93 10.20 -37.83
CA GLU A 161 -6.42 9.00 -38.50
C GLU A 161 -5.24 8.05 -38.79
N ILE A 162 -5.48 6.73 -38.69
CA ILE A 162 -4.52 5.74 -39.13
C ILE A 162 -4.74 5.47 -40.62
N SER A 163 -4.25 6.38 -41.46
CA SER A 163 -4.26 6.27 -42.92
C SER A 163 -2.94 6.80 -43.48
N THR A 164 -2.52 6.24 -44.63
CA THR A 164 -1.26 6.64 -45.26
C THR A 164 -1.25 8.16 -45.54
N ASP A 165 -2.37 8.70 -46.05
CA ASP A 165 -2.48 10.13 -46.35
C ASP A 165 -2.35 11.00 -45.09
N ALA A 166 -2.97 10.62 -43.96
CA ALA A 166 -2.86 11.34 -42.72
C ALA A 166 -1.44 11.27 -42.12
N MET A 167 -0.80 10.12 -42.18
CA MET A 167 0.57 9.93 -41.71
C MET A 167 1.57 10.72 -42.51
N GLN A 168 1.47 10.69 -43.86
CA GLN A 168 2.33 11.50 -44.74
C GLN A 168 2.09 13.00 -44.57
N HIS A 169 0.84 13.42 -44.35
CA HIS A 169 0.53 14.79 -43.99
C HIS A 169 1.18 15.21 -42.67
N ASN A 170 1.11 14.36 -41.64
CA ASN A 170 1.73 14.61 -40.34
C ASN A 170 3.27 14.65 -40.44
N LEU A 171 3.84 13.78 -41.27
CA LEU A 171 5.28 13.79 -41.57
C LEU A 171 5.69 15.12 -42.22
N ALA A 172 4.94 15.62 -43.24
CA ALA A 172 5.23 16.89 -43.90
C ALA A 172 5.17 18.07 -42.89
N ILE A 173 4.27 18.04 -41.90
CA ILE A 173 4.24 19.04 -40.84
C ILE A 173 5.50 18.94 -40.00
N LEU A 174 5.93 17.74 -39.57
CA LEU A 174 7.16 17.58 -38.80
C LEU A 174 8.40 18.03 -39.62
N GLU A 175 8.43 17.77 -40.93
CA GLU A 175 9.49 18.25 -41.82
C GLU A 175 9.53 19.77 -41.88
N LYS A 176 8.36 20.45 -41.98
CA LYS A 176 8.23 21.92 -41.92
C LYS A 176 8.88 22.50 -40.67
N TYR A 177 8.84 21.79 -39.56
CA TYR A 177 9.45 22.17 -38.26
C TYR A 177 10.78 21.47 -37.97
N GLU A 178 11.48 20.96 -39.00
CA GLU A 178 12.82 20.31 -38.88
C GLU A 178 12.83 19.13 -37.89
N PHE A 179 11.71 18.39 -37.79
CA PHE A 179 11.50 17.28 -36.84
C PHE A 179 11.58 17.70 -35.37
N ASP A 180 11.42 18.99 -35.07
CA ASP A 180 11.27 19.50 -33.72
C ASP A 180 9.79 19.41 -33.31
N LEU A 181 9.44 18.36 -32.53
CA LEU A 181 8.08 18.14 -32.05
C LEU A 181 7.58 19.31 -31.19
N GLY A 182 8.48 19.94 -30.40
CA GLY A 182 8.12 21.10 -29.58
C GLY A 182 7.60 22.25 -30.42
N LYS A 183 8.38 22.68 -31.43
CA LYS A 183 7.95 23.76 -32.36
C LYS A 183 6.67 23.41 -33.09
N ALA A 184 6.51 22.14 -33.52
CA ALA A 184 5.32 21.70 -34.25
C ALA A 184 4.07 21.71 -33.36
N LEU A 185 4.14 21.40 -32.06
CA LEU A 185 3.04 21.47 -31.10
C LEU A 185 2.75 22.91 -30.66
N ASP A 186 3.80 23.72 -30.43
CA ASP A 186 3.66 25.12 -30.03
C ASP A 186 2.96 25.94 -31.08
N ALA A 187 3.17 25.66 -32.35
CA ALA A 187 2.46 26.30 -33.46
C ALA A 187 0.94 26.02 -33.48
N GLN A 188 0.51 25.00 -32.69
CA GLN A 188 -0.87 24.54 -32.59
C GLN A 188 -1.41 24.62 -31.16
N HIS A 189 -0.83 25.49 -30.32
CA HIS A 189 -1.19 25.59 -28.91
C HIS A 189 -2.66 25.94 -28.65
N ASP A 190 -3.35 26.63 -29.57
CA ASP A 190 -4.77 26.94 -29.48
C ASP A 190 -5.71 25.80 -29.95
N SER A 191 -5.13 24.67 -30.38
CA SER A 191 -5.86 23.47 -30.77
C SER A 191 -6.06 22.52 -29.56
N PRO A 192 -6.85 21.43 -29.69
CA PRO A 192 -7.00 20.43 -28.65
C PRO A 192 -5.68 19.72 -28.21
N LEU A 193 -4.58 19.98 -28.90
CA LEU A 193 -3.24 19.45 -28.58
C LEU A 193 -2.50 20.33 -27.57
N GLY A 194 -2.94 21.57 -27.40
CA GLY A 194 -2.34 22.51 -26.46
C GLY A 194 -2.45 22.04 -25.02
N PRO A 195 -1.40 22.26 -24.18
CA PRO A 195 -1.45 21.92 -22.78
C PRO A 195 -2.68 22.50 -22.07
N GLY A 196 -3.28 21.73 -21.15
CA GLY A 196 -4.44 22.19 -20.38
C GLY A 196 -5.78 22.24 -21.12
N MET A 197 -5.87 21.89 -22.40
CA MET A 197 -7.12 21.99 -23.17
C MET A 197 -8.27 21.07 -22.70
N GLU A 198 -8.04 20.17 -21.77
CA GLU A 198 -9.08 19.41 -21.06
C GLU A 198 -9.74 20.22 -19.93
N PHE A 199 -9.07 21.25 -19.44
CA PHE A 199 -9.47 22.07 -18.31
C PHE A 199 -9.82 23.49 -18.74
N ARG A 200 -10.43 24.24 -17.85
CA ARG A 200 -10.61 25.67 -18.06
C ARG A 200 -9.24 26.37 -18.07
N PRO A 201 -9.13 27.55 -18.72
CA PRO A 201 -7.86 28.29 -18.78
C PRO A 201 -7.25 28.50 -17.38
N PRO A 202 -5.93 28.34 -17.21
CA PRO A 202 -5.26 28.53 -15.91
C PRO A 202 -5.56 29.86 -15.25
N ASP A 203 -5.69 30.93 -16.00
CA ASP A 203 -6.00 32.28 -15.48
C ASP A 203 -7.42 32.35 -14.88
N VAL A 204 -8.38 31.62 -15.45
CA VAL A 204 -9.72 31.44 -14.88
C VAL A 204 -9.69 30.63 -13.60
N LEU A 205 -8.98 29.48 -13.62
CA LEU A 205 -8.85 28.58 -12.48
C LEU A 205 -8.06 29.19 -11.32
N ARG A 206 -7.13 30.10 -11.59
CA ARG A 206 -6.36 30.83 -10.57
C ARG A 206 -7.26 31.57 -9.59
N SER A 207 -8.41 32.06 -10.04
CA SER A 207 -9.37 32.76 -9.18
C SER A 207 -9.88 31.86 -8.03
N ILE A 208 -9.92 30.55 -8.25
CA ILE A 208 -10.36 29.56 -7.26
C ILE A 208 -9.15 28.90 -6.58
N PHE A 209 -8.23 28.34 -7.36
CA PHE A 209 -7.15 27.48 -6.87
C PHE A 209 -5.85 28.24 -6.57
N GLY A 210 -5.77 29.54 -6.86
CA GLY A 210 -4.51 30.31 -6.80
C GLY A 210 -3.81 30.31 -5.44
N LEU A 211 -4.54 30.10 -4.34
CA LEU A 211 -3.99 29.99 -3.00
C LEU A 211 -3.71 28.55 -2.58
N HIS A 212 -4.09 27.55 -3.38
CA HIS A 212 -3.89 26.15 -3.07
C HIS A 212 -2.40 25.77 -3.14
N PRO A 213 -1.85 24.97 -2.19
CA PRO A 213 -0.43 24.61 -2.15
C PRO A 213 0.08 23.94 -3.42
N LEU A 214 -0.77 23.18 -4.11
CA LEU A 214 -0.42 22.48 -5.35
C LEU A 214 -0.67 23.36 -6.60
N TRP A 215 -1.17 24.59 -6.45
CA TRP A 215 -1.54 25.42 -7.60
C TRP A 215 -0.39 25.64 -8.57
N ASN A 216 0.76 26.04 -8.07
CA ASN A 216 1.92 26.33 -8.94
C ASN A 216 2.31 25.11 -9.78
N ARG A 217 2.23 23.91 -9.21
CA ARG A 217 2.51 22.67 -9.95
C ARG A 217 1.39 22.35 -10.93
N MET A 218 0.13 22.48 -10.51
CA MET A 218 -1.05 22.30 -11.37
C MET A 218 -1.02 23.27 -12.53
N GLU A 219 -0.79 24.55 -12.28
CA GLU A 219 -0.71 25.59 -13.32
C GLU A 219 0.40 25.29 -14.34
N ASN A 220 1.57 24.85 -13.86
CA ASN A 220 2.66 24.46 -14.74
C ASN A 220 2.28 23.27 -15.64
N ILE A 221 1.59 22.25 -15.11
CA ILE A 221 1.07 21.14 -15.92
C ILE A 221 0.05 21.63 -16.94
N LEU A 222 -0.85 22.53 -16.56
CA LEU A 222 -1.88 23.07 -17.45
C LEU A 222 -1.31 23.99 -18.54
N LYS A 223 -0.22 24.72 -18.27
CA LYS A 223 0.40 25.65 -19.24
C LYS A 223 1.43 24.98 -20.14
N ASN A 224 2.20 24.01 -19.63
CA ASN A 224 3.38 23.48 -20.30
C ASN A 224 3.30 21.96 -20.57
N GLY A 225 2.27 21.29 -20.06
CA GLY A 225 2.19 19.84 -20.06
C GLY A 225 3.03 19.18 -18.95
N SER A 226 2.84 17.89 -18.75
CA SER A 226 3.54 17.09 -17.74
C SER A 226 4.94 16.73 -18.21
N LYS A 227 5.95 17.33 -17.61
CA LYS A 227 7.37 17.05 -17.86
C LYS A 227 7.91 16.12 -16.77
N TRP A 228 8.28 14.91 -17.17
CA TRP A 228 8.84 13.93 -16.24
C TRP A 228 10.30 14.24 -15.92
N PRO A 229 10.72 14.13 -14.66
CA PRO A 229 12.09 14.33 -14.24
C PRO A 229 12.94 13.09 -14.58
N LEU A 230 13.38 13.00 -15.82
CA LEU A 230 14.14 11.85 -16.34
C LEU A 230 15.63 12.15 -16.41
N GLU A 231 16.45 11.14 -16.16
CA GLU A 231 17.83 11.13 -16.59
C GLU A 231 17.90 10.86 -18.10
N GLU A 232 18.72 11.64 -18.81
CA GLU A 232 18.93 11.44 -20.24
C GLU A 232 19.93 10.31 -20.48
N ILE A 233 19.75 9.58 -21.57
CA ILE A 233 20.70 8.59 -22.07
C ILE A 233 21.52 9.17 -23.23
N SER A 234 22.65 8.56 -23.54
CA SER A 234 23.44 8.97 -24.69
C SER A 234 22.68 8.82 -26.01
N GLU A 235 23.06 9.56 -27.03
CA GLU A 235 22.42 9.44 -28.35
C GLU A 235 22.70 8.09 -29.00
N GLU A 236 23.88 7.51 -28.72
CA GLU A 236 24.29 6.18 -29.18
C GLU A 236 23.39 5.09 -28.54
N ASP A 237 23.18 5.14 -27.23
CA ASP A 237 22.27 4.21 -26.53
C ASP A 237 20.85 4.33 -27.05
N ARG A 238 20.38 5.56 -27.24
CA ARG A 238 19.03 5.83 -27.78
C ARG A 238 18.86 5.26 -29.19
N ALA A 239 19.83 5.48 -30.05
CA ALA A 239 19.79 4.95 -31.42
C ALA A 239 19.79 3.41 -31.42
N SER A 240 20.61 2.79 -30.55
CA SER A 240 20.61 1.35 -30.37
C SER A 240 19.26 0.83 -29.83
N ASP A 241 18.73 1.45 -28.80
CA ASP A 241 17.44 1.07 -28.20
C ASP A 241 16.29 1.23 -29.20
N LEU A 242 16.31 2.27 -30.03
CA LEU A 242 15.31 2.49 -31.07
C LEU A 242 15.36 1.40 -32.15
N GLN A 243 16.56 0.98 -32.56
CA GLN A 243 16.70 -0.13 -33.52
C GLN A 243 16.15 -1.45 -32.97
N GLU A 244 16.42 -1.73 -31.70
CA GLU A 244 15.88 -2.90 -31.02
C GLU A 244 14.37 -2.83 -30.89
N ALA A 245 13.84 -1.64 -30.60
CA ALA A 245 12.40 -1.41 -30.51
C ALA A 245 11.70 -1.71 -31.84
N LEU A 246 12.22 -1.20 -32.95
CA LEU A 246 11.67 -1.43 -34.29
C LEU A 246 11.65 -2.92 -34.64
N ILE A 247 12.69 -3.69 -34.25
CA ILE A 247 12.76 -5.14 -34.49
C ILE A 247 11.79 -5.92 -33.59
N PHE A 248 11.66 -5.53 -32.33
CA PHE A 248 10.85 -6.25 -31.34
C PHE A 248 9.34 -6.07 -31.56
N GLY A 249 8.91 -4.85 -31.92
CA GLY A 249 7.50 -4.51 -32.04
C GLY A 249 6.82 -4.37 -30.68
N ASN A 250 5.88 -5.26 -30.38
CA ASN A 250 5.07 -5.25 -29.16
C ASN A 250 5.12 -6.58 -28.42
N HIS A 251 4.73 -6.59 -27.15
CA HIS A 251 4.59 -7.82 -26.37
C HIS A 251 3.59 -8.79 -27.02
N LYS A 252 3.82 -10.08 -26.84
CA LYS A 252 2.96 -11.14 -27.39
C LYS A 252 1.48 -10.97 -27.07
N GLY A 253 1.14 -10.41 -25.90
CA GLY A 253 -0.24 -10.13 -25.49
C GLY A 253 -0.94 -9.11 -26.40
N ALA A 254 -0.19 -8.19 -26.99
CA ALA A 254 -0.68 -7.21 -27.96
C ALA A 254 -0.55 -7.78 -29.40
N SER A 255 0.62 -8.28 -29.79
CA SER A 255 0.86 -8.80 -31.16
C SER A 255 -0.05 -9.97 -31.54
N SER A 256 -0.45 -10.83 -30.56
CA SER A 256 -1.39 -11.92 -30.82
C SER A 256 -2.85 -11.48 -30.98
N LYS A 257 -3.14 -10.19 -30.76
CA LYS A 257 -4.47 -9.57 -30.84
C LYS A 257 -4.39 -8.28 -31.66
N SER A 258 -3.74 -8.31 -32.84
CA SER A 258 -3.46 -7.11 -33.64
C SER A 258 -4.71 -6.30 -33.99
N ASP A 259 -5.81 -6.93 -34.34
CA ASP A 259 -7.08 -6.23 -34.62
C ASP A 259 -7.62 -5.47 -33.41
N LEU A 260 -7.54 -6.08 -32.22
CA LEU A 260 -7.96 -5.43 -30.98
C LEU A 260 -7.00 -4.29 -30.63
N LEU A 261 -5.67 -4.50 -30.79
CA LEU A 261 -4.66 -3.46 -30.59
C LEU A 261 -4.95 -2.26 -31.50
N LYS A 262 -5.15 -2.51 -32.79
CA LYS A 262 -5.50 -1.49 -33.78
C LYS A 262 -6.78 -0.74 -33.39
N LYS A 263 -7.82 -1.46 -32.96
CA LYS A 263 -9.08 -0.84 -32.48
C LYS A 263 -8.86 0.08 -31.29
N LEU A 264 -8.07 -0.33 -30.28
CA LEU A 264 -7.78 0.47 -29.11
C LEU A 264 -6.97 1.71 -29.46
N ILE A 265 -5.94 1.55 -30.30
CA ILE A 265 -5.11 2.67 -30.79
C ILE A 265 -5.91 3.62 -31.67
N SER A 266 -6.75 3.11 -32.57
CA SER A 266 -7.61 3.97 -33.41
C SER A 266 -8.54 4.86 -32.58
N LYS A 267 -8.98 4.34 -31.41
CA LYS A 267 -9.71 5.16 -30.44
C LYS A 267 -8.82 6.25 -29.86
N ASP A 268 -7.60 5.93 -29.40
CA ASP A 268 -6.66 6.93 -28.85
C ASP A 268 -6.28 7.99 -29.89
N VAL A 269 -6.06 7.58 -31.15
CA VAL A 269 -5.82 8.50 -32.26
C VAL A 269 -7.02 9.40 -32.52
N LYS A 270 -8.23 8.85 -32.61
CA LYS A 270 -9.47 9.62 -32.82
C LYS A 270 -9.68 10.74 -31.79
N PHE A 271 -9.28 10.52 -30.54
CA PHE A 271 -9.37 11.50 -29.46
C PHE A 271 -8.13 12.41 -29.33
N GLY A 272 -7.19 12.35 -30.26
CA GLY A 272 -5.97 13.17 -30.22
C GLY A 272 -5.00 12.79 -29.11
N TYR A 273 -5.09 11.56 -28.59
CA TYR A 273 -4.19 11.09 -27.52
C TYR A 273 -2.85 10.58 -28.04
N SER A 274 -2.80 10.18 -29.30
CA SER A 274 -1.60 9.71 -29.98
C SER A 274 -1.54 10.24 -31.40
N LEU A 275 -0.38 10.78 -31.80
CA LEU A 275 -0.12 11.31 -33.14
C LEU A 275 0.45 10.20 -34.01
N PRO A 276 -0.25 9.78 -35.09
CA PRO A 276 0.25 8.76 -36.01
C PRO A 276 1.22 9.38 -37.04
N ILE A 277 2.34 8.70 -37.26
CA ILE A 277 3.35 9.04 -38.26
C ILE A 277 3.86 7.74 -38.92
N PRO A 278 4.49 7.82 -40.12
CA PRO A 278 5.11 6.65 -40.72
C PRO A 278 6.21 6.07 -39.83
N LEU A 279 6.24 4.75 -39.66
CA LEU A 279 7.19 4.07 -38.77
C LEU A 279 8.64 4.34 -39.19
N GLU A 280 8.93 4.41 -40.49
CA GLU A 280 10.26 4.70 -41.06
C GLU A 280 10.80 6.10 -40.64
N SER A 281 9.92 7.04 -40.29
CA SER A 281 10.31 8.40 -39.96
C SER A 281 10.86 8.59 -38.54
N VAL A 282 10.71 7.61 -37.66
CA VAL A 282 11.06 7.74 -36.24
C VAL A 282 12.54 8.03 -35.98
N THR A 283 13.43 7.55 -36.85
CA THR A 283 14.89 7.78 -36.76
C THR A 283 15.28 9.23 -37.06
N ARG A 284 14.39 9.99 -37.70
CA ARG A 284 14.60 11.41 -38.04
C ARG A 284 14.22 12.35 -36.89
N ILE A 285 13.44 11.86 -35.94
CA ILE A 285 12.96 12.65 -34.81
C ILE A 285 13.94 12.58 -33.66
N LYS A 286 14.63 13.68 -33.40
CA LYS A 286 15.64 13.76 -32.37
C LYS A 286 15.06 13.49 -30.99
N GLY A 287 15.70 12.61 -30.21
CA GLY A 287 15.33 12.31 -28.84
C GLY A 287 14.14 11.35 -28.68
N LEU A 288 13.65 10.76 -29.78
CA LEU A 288 12.52 9.82 -29.73
C LEU A 288 12.98 8.46 -29.14
N GLU A 289 12.17 7.95 -28.23
CA GLU A 289 12.30 6.62 -27.61
C GLU A 289 10.97 5.87 -27.75
N MET A 290 11.04 4.56 -27.87
CA MET A 290 9.85 3.72 -28.04
C MET A 290 9.70 2.72 -26.89
N ALA A 291 8.47 2.45 -26.50
CA ALA A 291 8.11 1.42 -25.53
C ALA A 291 7.15 0.40 -26.17
N PRO A 292 7.29 -0.91 -25.87
CA PRO A 292 6.37 -1.90 -26.38
C PRO A 292 5.01 -1.80 -25.67
N MET A 293 3.95 -2.10 -26.39
CA MET A 293 2.60 -2.14 -25.86
C MET A 293 2.20 -3.56 -25.45
N ASN A 294 1.24 -3.64 -24.51
CA ASN A 294 0.56 -4.87 -24.15
C ASN A 294 -0.94 -4.63 -23.98
N ILE A 295 -1.75 -5.68 -24.06
CA ILE A 295 -3.18 -5.65 -23.77
C ILE A 295 -3.44 -6.48 -22.53
N MET A 296 -4.04 -5.82 -21.52
CA MET A 296 -4.43 -6.47 -20.27
C MET A 296 -5.95 -6.55 -20.18
N ALA A 297 -6.45 -7.80 -20.08
CA ALA A 297 -7.85 -8.04 -19.80
C ALA A 297 -8.14 -7.69 -18.33
N GLN A 298 -9.13 -6.85 -18.12
CA GLN A 298 -9.64 -6.43 -16.81
C GLN A 298 -11.15 -6.54 -16.79
N ASN A 299 -11.74 -6.31 -15.63
CA ASN A 299 -13.19 -6.17 -15.49
C ASN A 299 -13.52 -4.70 -15.18
N THR A 300 -14.66 -4.26 -15.65
CA THR A 300 -15.29 -2.98 -15.29
C THR A 300 -16.75 -3.23 -14.98
N ILE A 301 -17.48 -2.22 -14.57
CA ILE A 301 -18.95 -2.30 -14.43
C ILE A 301 -19.61 -1.49 -15.55
N ASP A 302 -20.79 -1.96 -15.98
CA ASP A 302 -21.69 -1.21 -16.86
C ASP A 302 -22.61 -0.27 -16.05
N GLU A 303 -23.50 0.45 -16.73
CA GLU A 303 -24.47 1.37 -16.13
C GLU A 303 -25.47 0.68 -15.18
N PHE A 304 -25.61 -0.64 -15.24
CA PHE A 304 -26.44 -1.45 -14.35
C PHE A 304 -25.66 -2.09 -13.21
N GLY A 305 -24.37 -1.74 -13.05
CA GLY A 305 -23.49 -2.32 -12.04
C GLY A 305 -23.01 -3.76 -12.33
N ARG A 306 -23.26 -4.29 -13.53
CA ARG A 306 -22.84 -5.65 -13.90
C ARG A 306 -21.39 -5.66 -14.31
N VAL A 307 -20.66 -6.69 -13.86
CA VAL A 307 -19.25 -6.88 -14.21
C VAL A 307 -19.13 -7.31 -15.68
N VAL A 308 -18.43 -6.48 -16.46
CA VAL A 308 -18.18 -6.72 -17.89
C VAL A 308 -16.68 -6.72 -18.19
N PRO A 309 -16.20 -7.56 -19.15
CA PRO A 309 -14.80 -7.55 -19.52
C PRO A 309 -14.40 -6.25 -20.22
N LYS A 310 -13.20 -5.77 -19.95
CA LYS A 310 -12.59 -4.60 -20.57
C LYS A 310 -11.12 -4.88 -20.86
N ASP A 311 -10.72 -4.71 -22.10
CA ASP A 311 -9.32 -4.75 -22.47
C ASP A 311 -8.70 -3.34 -22.28
N ARG A 312 -7.55 -3.26 -21.64
CA ARG A 312 -6.78 -2.02 -21.46
C ARG A 312 -5.47 -2.09 -22.20
N LEU A 313 -5.17 -1.04 -22.93
CA LEU A 313 -3.86 -0.81 -23.52
C LEU A 313 -2.89 -0.36 -22.42
N THR A 314 -1.73 -0.98 -22.35
CA THR A 314 -0.64 -0.60 -21.46
C THR A 314 0.63 -0.34 -22.27
N HIS A 315 1.39 0.69 -21.86
CA HIS A 315 2.68 1.04 -22.42
C HIS A 315 3.75 0.58 -21.44
N ASP A 316 4.63 -0.36 -21.85
CA ASP A 316 5.64 -0.88 -20.94
C ASP A 316 6.86 0.04 -20.88
N GLN A 317 6.73 1.12 -20.12
CA GLN A 317 7.79 2.08 -19.87
C GLN A 317 8.92 1.52 -18.96
N SER A 318 8.74 0.29 -18.44
CA SER A 318 9.76 -0.42 -17.65
C SER A 318 10.60 -1.37 -18.51
N TRP A 319 10.28 -1.51 -19.79
CA TRP A 319 11.02 -2.38 -20.70
C TRP A 319 12.43 -1.85 -20.96
N LYS A 320 13.42 -2.73 -20.88
CA LYS A 320 14.82 -2.46 -21.22
C LYS A 320 15.16 -3.12 -22.54
N TRP A 321 15.73 -2.39 -23.45
CA TRP A 321 16.09 -2.89 -24.77
C TRP A 321 17.40 -3.71 -24.76
N SER A 322 18.28 -3.44 -23.80
CA SER A 322 19.50 -4.20 -23.56
C SER A 322 19.64 -4.61 -22.10
N SER A 323 20.43 -5.61 -21.78
CA SER A 323 20.67 -6.06 -20.40
C SER A 323 21.34 -5.00 -19.53
N SER A 324 22.20 -4.17 -20.13
CA SER A 324 22.90 -3.05 -19.48
C SER A 324 22.15 -1.72 -19.60
N GLY A 325 21.08 -1.68 -20.42
CA GLY A 325 20.31 -0.46 -20.67
C GLY A 325 19.38 -0.08 -19.54
N SER A 326 18.86 1.14 -19.62
CA SER A 326 17.86 1.68 -18.69
C SER A 326 16.49 1.74 -19.36
N SER A 327 15.43 1.61 -18.59
CA SER A 327 14.06 1.88 -19.04
C SER A 327 13.67 3.32 -18.72
N VAL A 328 12.63 3.84 -19.37
CA VAL A 328 12.09 5.18 -19.06
C VAL A 328 11.76 5.28 -17.55
N ASN A 329 11.06 4.30 -17.00
CA ASN A 329 10.70 4.30 -15.59
C ASN A 329 11.89 4.20 -14.64
N SER A 330 12.96 3.50 -15.01
CA SER A 330 14.17 3.39 -14.17
C SER A 330 14.98 4.67 -14.08
N ARG A 331 14.78 5.60 -15.03
CA ARG A 331 15.48 6.90 -15.10
C ARG A 331 14.71 8.03 -14.42
N VAL A 332 13.54 7.74 -13.83
CA VAL A 332 12.73 8.74 -13.13
C VAL A 332 13.42 9.11 -11.81
N LYS A 333 13.72 10.39 -11.63
CA LYS A 333 14.21 10.98 -10.37
C LYS A 333 13.01 11.12 -9.41
N LYS A 334 12.80 10.08 -8.61
CA LYS A 334 11.60 9.96 -7.75
C LYS A 334 11.50 11.09 -6.73
N GLU A 335 12.62 11.60 -6.25
CA GLU A 335 12.74 12.72 -5.31
C GLU A 335 12.24 14.05 -5.87
N LEU A 336 12.12 14.17 -7.19
CA LEU A 336 11.58 15.36 -7.87
C LEU A 336 10.09 15.24 -8.21
N LEU A 337 9.48 14.09 -7.94
CA LEU A 337 8.03 13.92 -8.10
C LEU A 337 7.29 14.61 -6.97
N GLN A 338 6.14 15.20 -7.29
CA GLN A 338 5.26 15.77 -6.27
C GLN A 338 4.74 14.67 -5.35
N GLU A 339 4.89 14.86 -4.04
CA GLU A 339 4.28 13.95 -3.06
C GLU A 339 2.76 13.96 -3.19
N THR A 340 2.15 12.78 -3.14
CA THR A 340 0.71 12.57 -3.30
C THR A 340 0.14 11.77 -2.14
N ARG A 341 -1.17 11.95 -1.86
CA ARG A 341 -1.86 11.35 -0.71
C ARG A 341 -2.60 10.06 -1.03
N TYR A 342 -2.76 9.72 -2.30
CA TYR A 342 -3.67 8.66 -2.73
C TYR A 342 -3.37 7.29 -2.08
N GLY A 343 -2.10 6.95 -1.80
CA GLY A 343 -1.71 5.67 -1.22
C GLY A 343 -2.34 5.35 0.14
N PHE A 344 -2.86 6.36 0.86
CA PHE A 344 -3.44 6.23 2.18
C PHE A 344 -4.96 6.48 2.22
N CYS A 345 -5.61 6.55 1.08
CA CYS A 345 -7.04 6.83 0.95
C CYS A 345 -7.89 5.88 1.82
N ILE A 346 -7.70 4.56 1.75
CA ILE A 346 -8.46 3.60 2.58
C ILE A 346 -8.31 3.90 4.07
N ARG A 347 -7.09 4.20 4.54
CA ARG A 347 -6.84 4.51 5.96
C ARG A 347 -7.59 5.77 6.40
N ARG A 348 -7.56 6.81 5.57
CA ARG A 348 -8.30 8.05 5.88
C ARG A 348 -9.80 7.83 5.92
N ILE A 349 -10.34 7.04 4.97
CA ILE A 349 -11.77 6.65 4.94
C ILE A 349 -12.14 5.90 6.22
N VAL A 350 -11.37 4.89 6.60
CA VAL A 350 -11.59 4.09 7.80
C VAL A 350 -11.53 4.95 9.07
N ASN A 351 -10.47 5.75 9.22
CA ASN A 351 -10.30 6.61 10.38
C ASN A 351 -11.46 7.61 10.52
N TRP A 352 -11.87 8.23 9.41
CA TRP A 352 -13.00 9.15 9.40
C TRP A 352 -14.31 8.43 9.76
N ALA A 353 -14.56 7.25 9.20
CA ALA A 353 -15.78 6.48 9.44
C ALA A 353 -15.90 6.07 10.93
N VAL A 354 -14.80 5.61 11.54
CA VAL A 354 -14.75 5.24 12.97
C VAL A 354 -14.98 6.48 13.85
N ALA A 355 -14.30 7.59 13.55
CA ALA A 355 -14.48 8.86 14.27
C ALA A 355 -15.91 9.39 14.13
N ALA A 356 -16.50 9.33 12.93
CA ALA A 356 -17.87 9.74 12.65
C ALA A 356 -18.86 8.87 13.42
N ARG A 357 -18.69 7.55 13.45
CA ARG A 357 -19.53 6.64 14.22
C ARG A 357 -19.47 6.93 15.71
N ARG A 358 -18.28 7.24 16.23
CA ARG A 358 -18.10 7.60 17.64
C ARG A 358 -18.79 8.91 17.99
N ARG A 359 -18.66 9.92 17.14
CA ARG A 359 -19.26 11.25 17.36
C ARG A 359 -20.77 11.26 17.14
N PHE A 360 -21.26 10.45 16.22
CA PHE A 360 -22.68 10.35 15.85
C PHE A 360 -23.18 8.90 15.97
N PRO A 361 -23.24 8.33 17.18
CA PRO A 361 -23.72 6.98 17.39
C PRO A 361 -25.17 6.85 16.91
N GLY A 362 -25.50 5.76 16.25
CA GLY A 362 -26.85 5.53 15.72
C GLY A 362 -27.25 6.37 14.50
N ARG A 363 -26.33 7.15 13.91
CA ARG A 363 -26.58 7.86 12.65
C ARG A 363 -26.04 7.07 11.46
N LYS A 364 -26.73 7.17 10.33
CA LYS A 364 -26.32 6.52 9.09
C LYS A 364 -25.13 7.26 8.52
N ILE A 365 -24.07 6.54 8.19
CA ILE A 365 -22.90 7.04 7.44
C ILE A 365 -23.04 6.52 6.03
N LEU A 366 -23.02 7.43 5.06
CA LEU A 366 -23.24 7.13 3.65
C LEU A 366 -21.97 7.45 2.84
N ALA A 367 -21.71 6.64 1.83
CA ALA A 367 -20.61 6.85 0.90
C ALA A 367 -21.11 6.95 -0.54
N THR A 368 -20.49 7.84 -1.32
CA THR A 368 -20.60 7.92 -2.78
C THR A 368 -19.25 7.64 -3.42
N LYS A 369 -19.26 7.25 -4.69
CA LYS A 369 -18.04 7.04 -5.49
C LYS A 369 -18.23 7.62 -6.88
N ILE A 370 -17.26 8.41 -7.33
CA ILE A 370 -17.26 9.06 -8.62
C ILE A 370 -15.91 8.82 -9.31
N ASP A 371 -15.95 8.28 -10.52
CA ASP A 371 -14.79 7.97 -11.33
C ASP A 371 -14.56 9.01 -12.42
N TYR A 372 -13.30 9.40 -12.66
CA TYR A 372 -12.91 10.13 -13.85
C TYR A 372 -12.88 9.21 -15.08
N LYS A 373 -13.45 9.68 -16.18
CA LYS A 373 -13.39 9.00 -17.49
C LYS A 373 -12.01 9.18 -18.10
N SER A 374 -11.26 8.08 -18.28
CA SER A 374 -9.94 8.11 -18.91
C SER A 374 -8.95 9.09 -18.25
N ALA A 375 -8.87 9.09 -16.90
CA ALA A 375 -8.17 10.08 -16.08
C ALA A 375 -6.77 10.47 -16.61
N TYR A 376 -5.88 9.52 -16.83
CA TYR A 376 -4.54 9.82 -17.35
C TYR A 376 -4.57 10.50 -18.72
N ARG A 377 -5.55 10.16 -19.58
CA ARG A 377 -5.69 10.77 -20.90
C ARG A 377 -6.12 12.26 -20.86
N ARG A 378 -6.45 12.78 -19.65
CA ARG A 378 -6.71 14.22 -19.44
C ARG A 378 -5.44 15.04 -19.25
N GLY A 379 -4.37 14.42 -18.78
CA GLY A 379 -3.07 15.08 -18.64
C GLY A 379 -2.30 15.05 -19.96
N ILE A 380 -1.97 16.23 -20.49
CA ILE A 380 -1.14 16.37 -21.68
C ILE A 380 0.33 16.28 -21.29
N LEU A 381 1.12 15.55 -22.05
CA LEU A 381 2.57 15.45 -21.87
C LEU A 381 3.27 16.68 -22.46
N HIS A 382 4.28 17.17 -21.78
CA HIS A 382 5.25 18.06 -22.38
C HIS A 382 5.96 17.34 -23.55
N PHE A 383 6.27 18.02 -24.63
CA PHE A 383 6.84 17.41 -25.84
C PHE A 383 8.08 16.56 -25.56
N ALA A 384 8.96 17.02 -24.65
CA ALA A 384 10.17 16.26 -24.27
C ALA A 384 9.83 14.90 -23.62
N THR A 385 8.71 14.80 -22.91
CA THR A 385 8.22 13.53 -22.36
C THR A 385 7.48 12.70 -23.40
N ALA A 386 6.70 13.34 -24.28
CA ALA A 386 6.00 12.66 -25.37
C ALA A 386 6.97 11.91 -26.30
N LEU A 387 8.16 12.49 -26.54
CA LEU A 387 9.24 11.83 -27.30
C LEU A 387 9.77 10.55 -26.62
N LYS A 388 9.60 10.40 -25.30
CA LYS A 388 10.06 9.23 -24.53
C LYS A 388 9.01 8.11 -24.43
N THR A 389 7.81 8.35 -24.96
CA THR A 389 6.66 7.45 -24.77
C THR A 389 6.04 6.99 -26.09
N ALA A 390 6.81 7.04 -27.19
CA ALA A 390 6.33 6.58 -28.49
C ALA A 390 6.13 5.05 -28.51
N THR A 391 5.24 4.60 -29.38
CA THR A 391 4.87 3.18 -29.57
C THR A 391 4.69 2.87 -31.05
N GLN A 392 4.42 1.63 -31.43
CA GLN A 392 4.28 1.25 -32.83
C GLN A 392 3.18 0.22 -33.10
N LEU A 393 2.64 0.27 -34.31
CA LEU A 393 1.84 -0.79 -34.93
C LEU A 393 2.62 -1.30 -36.15
N PRO A 394 3.46 -2.34 -35.97
CA PRO A 394 4.35 -2.80 -37.03
C PRO A 394 3.62 -3.28 -38.29
N ASP A 395 2.49 -3.97 -38.11
CA ASP A 395 1.69 -4.52 -39.23
C ASP A 395 1.07 -3.43 -40.12
N ASP A 396 0.88 -2.23 -39.57
CA ASP A 396 0.33 -1.06 -40.26
C ASP A 396 1.41 -0.03 -40.63
N GLU A 397 2.68 -0.29 -40.33
CA GLU A 397 3.83 0.61 -40.55
C GLU A 397 3.66 1.99 -39.88
N VAL A 398 2.99 2.02 -38.70
CA VAL A 398 2.66 3.23 -37.94
C VAL A 398 3.51 3.35 -36.70
N ALA A 399 4.12 4.51 -36.49
CA ALA A 399 4.57 4.96 -35.18
C ALA A 399 3.56 5.94 -34.57
N LEU A 400 3.48 5.96 -33.26
CA LEU A 400 2.53 6.74 -32.48
C LEU A 400 3.30 7.52 -31.43
N ILE A 401 3.33 8.84 -31.54
CA ILE A 401 3.86 9.71 -30.49
C ILE A 401 2.72 9.94 -29.50
N THR A 402 2.87 9.41 -28.28
CA THR A 402 1.83 9.54 -27.23
C THR A 402 1.86 10.94 -26.66
N LEU A 403 0.74 11.68 -26.75
CA LEU A 403 0.61 13.07 -26.30
C LEU A 403 -0.03 13.21 -24.91
N ARG A 404 -0.42 12.12 -24.29
CA ARG A 404 -1.14 12.09 -23.01
C ARG A 404 -0.48 11.15 -22.03
N LEU A 405 -0.69 11.35 -20.72
CA LEU A 405 -0.27 10.42 -19.68
C LEU A 405 -0.71 8.99 -20.00
N THR A 406 0.12 8.00 -19.75
CA THR A 406 -0.07 6.60 -20.16
C THR A 406 -0.25 5.65 -18.97
N PHE A 407 -0.95 4.54 -19.19
CA PHE A 407 -0.86 3.39 -18.29
C PHE A 407 0.47 2.68 -18.48
N GLY A 408 1.40 2.85 -17.52
CA GLY A 408 2.73 2.28 -17.50
C GLY A 408 3.85 3.27 -17.18
N GLY A 409 3.61 4.58 -17.31
CA GLY A 409 4.54 5.61 -16.84
C GLY A 409 4.53 5.76 -15.32
N ALA A 410 5.67 5.54 -14.66
CA ALA A 410 5.80 5.68 -13.21
C ALA A 410 5.42 7.07 -12.68
N PRO A 411 5.68 8.21 -13.38
CA PRO A 411 5.23 9.52 -12.93
C PRO A 411 3.73 9.79 -13.08
N CYS A 412 3.01 9.02 -13.91
CA CYS A 412 1.61 9.33 -14.23
C CYS A 412 0.67 9.44 -13.01
N PRO A 413 0.75 8.56 -11.99
CA PRO A 413 -0.06 8.71 -10.78
C PRO A 413 0.22 9.99 -10.01
N PHE A 414 1.46 10.46 -9.98
CA PHE A 414 1.88 11.67 -9.29
C PHE A 414 1.42 12.93 -10.04
N GLU A 415 1.63 12.97 -11.35
CA GLU A 415 1.23 14.10 -12.20
C GLU A 415 -0.29 14.26 -12.24
N TRP A 416 -1.03 13.17 -12.36
CA TRP A 416 -2.49 13.20 -12.27
C TRP A 416 -2.96 13.50 -10.84
N GLY A 417 -2.26 13.01 -9.82
CA GLY A 417 -2.55 13.24 -8.42
C GLY A 417 -2.56 14.72 -8.04
N VAL A 418 -1.67 15.53 -8.62
CA VAL A 418 -1.68 17.00 -8.43
C VAL A 418 -3.05 17.58 -8.80
N ILE A 419 -3.62 17.14 -9.92
CA ILE A 419 -4.90 17.66 -10.42
C ILE A 419 -6.06 17.10 -9.59
N SER A 420 -6.12 15.78 -9.44
CA SER A 420 -7.26 15.12 -8.79
C SER A 420 -7.35 15.43 -7.29
N GLU A 421 -6.21 15.56 -6.59
CA GLU A 421 -6.18 15.95 -5.18
C GLU A 421 -6.59 17.41 -4.97
N THR A 422 -6.17 18.32 -5.87
CA THR A 422 -6.60 19.73 -5.82
C THR A 422 -8.10 19.87 -6.04
N ILE A 423 -8.67 19.13 -6.99
CA ILE A 423 -10.13 19.12 -7.24
C ILE A 423 -10.87 18.49 -6.05
N CYS A 424 -10.32 17.42 -5.44
CA CYS A 424 -10.89 16.79 -4.25
C CYS A 424 -10.90 17.76 -3.05
N ASP A 425 -9.86 18.58 -2.89
CA ASP A 425 -9.80 19.58 -1.84
C ASP A 425 -10.87 20.69 -2.06
N LEU A 426 -11.15 21.07 -3.31
CA LEU A 426 -12.29 21.95 -3.62
C LEU A 426 -13.64 21.29 -3.25
N ALA A 427 -13.81 20.00 -3.56
CA ALA A 427 -15.02 19.27 -3.16
C ALA A 427 -15.20 19.27 -1.64
N ASN A 428 -14.12 19.11 -0.88
CA ASN A 428 -14.15 19.20 0.58
C ASN A 428 -14.56 20.59 1.07
N GLU A 429 -14.05 21.66 0.45
CA GLU A 429 -14.45 23.02 0.80
C GLU A 429 -15.93 23.26 0.51
N LEU A 430 -16.43 22.82 -0.65
CA LEU A 430 -17.85 22.88 -0.99
C LEU A 430 -18.73 22.17 0.03
N VAL A 431 -18.32 20.97 0.48
CA VAL A 431 -19.04 20.23 1.54
C VAL A 431 -19.17 21.06 2.79
N GLN A 432 -18.15 21.84 3.15
CA GLN A 432 -18.04 22.61 4.39
C GLN A 432 -18.56 24.05 4.28
N CYS A 433 -18.78 24.57 3.05
CA CYS A 433 -19.15 25.95 2.80
C CYS A 433 -20.61 26.21 3.13
N ASP A 434 -20.90 27.10 4.07
CA ASP A 434 -22.27 27.43 4.49
C ASP A 434 -23.01 28.27 3.41
N ASP A 435 -22.28 29.04 2.62
CA ASP A 435 -22.83 29.93 1.60
C ASP A 435 -23.26 29.19 0.32
N TRP A 436 -23.01 27.85 0.25
CA TRP A 436 -23.36 27.03 -0.90
C TRP A 436 -24.64 26.21 -0.68
N ASP A 437 -25.59 26.37 -1.58
CA ASP A 437 -26.78 25.53 -1.65
C ASP A 437 -26.71 24.67 -2.94
N PRO A 438 -26.64 23.34 -2.82
CA PRO A 438 -26.59 22.42 -3.97
C PRO A 438 -27.85 22.46 -4.85
N ALA A 439 -28.99 22.94 -4.35
CA ALA A 439 -30.20 23.12 -5.15
C ALA A 439 -30.03 24.23 -6.19
N ASN A 440 -29.22 25.27 -5.91
CA ASN A 440 -29.03 26.43 -6.74
C ASN A 440 -27.75 26.36 -7.62
N LEU A 441 -26.77 25.59 -7.22
CA LEU A 441 -25.50 25.44 -7.91
C LEU A 441 -25.01 24.00 -7.85
N HIS A 442 -25.06 23.29 -8.94
CA HIS A 442 -24.65 21.88 -9.05
C HIS A 442 -24.11 21.58 -10.46
N ALA A 443 -23.48 20.42 -10.60
CA ALA A 443 -22.96 19.96 -11.89
C ALA A 443 -24.07 19.54 -12.85
N SER A 444 -23.77 19.57 -14.15
CA SER A 444 -24.68 19.14 -15.22
C SER A 444 -25.11 17.66 -15.11
N VAL A 445 -24.27 16.81 -14.50
CA VAL A 445 -24.54 15.38 -14.29
C VAL A 445 -25.32 15.07 -13.02
N GLN A 446 -25.78 16.08 -12.27
CA GLN A 446 -26.46 15.90 -10.97
C GLN A 446 -27.68 14.98 -11.05
N ASN A 447 -28.46 15.09 -12.12
CA ASN A 447 -29.67 14.30 -12.31
C ASN A 447 -29.41 12.81 -12.66
N ASP A 448 -28.17 12.47 -13.01
CA ASP A 448 -27.74 11.08 -13.29
C ASP A 448 -27.33 10.33 -12.03
N ILE A 449 -27.24 11.00 -10.88
CA ILE A 449 -26.85 10.39 -9.61
C ILE A 449 -28.06 9.64 -9.03
N PRO A 450 -27.91 8.33 -8.74
CA PRO A 450 -28.99 7.55 -8.13
C PRO A 450 -29.38 8.08 -6.75
N LEU A 451 -30.64 7.83 -6.37
CA LEU A 451 -31.14 8.15 -5.03
C LEU A 451 -30.36 7.38 -3.96
N PRO A 452 -30.28 7.94 -2.75
CA PRO A 452 -29.61 7.28 -1.62
C PRO A 452 -30.23 5.92 -1.29
N GLN A 453 -29.38 4.96 -0.90
CA GLN A 453 -29.76 3.62 -0.51
C GLN A 453 -29.40 3.37 0.97
N PHE A 454 -30.36 2.86 1.72
CA PHE A 454 -30.21 2.57 3.15
C PHE A 454 -30.31 1.07 3.40
N LEU A 455 -29.64 0.60 4.44
CA LEU A 455 -29.81 -0.74 4.96
C LEU A 455 -31.08 -0.82 5.84
N ASP A 456 -31.58 -2.03 6.04
CA ASP A 456 -32.72 -2.28 6.93
C ASP A 456 -32.43 -1.76 8.35
N ASP A 457 -33.41 -1.14 8.95
CA ASP A 457 -33.24 -0.50 10.26
C ASP A 457 -33.05 -1.54 11.40
N ASP A 458 -33.34 -2.80 11.16
CA ASP A 458 -33.09 -3.93 12.07
C ASP A 458 -31.59 -4.25 12.26
N ILE A 459 -30.72 -3.81 11.33
CA ILE A 459 -29.30 -4.03 11.45
C ILE A 459 -28.71 -3.04 12.46
N PRO A 460 -28.11 -3.51 13.56
CA PRO A 460 -27.58 -2.62 14.61
C PRO A 460 -26.38 -1.84 14.12
N PHE A 461 -26.21 -0.64 14.68
CA PHE A 461 -25.02 0.17 14.46
C PHE A 461 -23.85 -0.37 15.29
N ALA A 462 -22.71 -0.63 14.62
CA ALA A 462 -21.49 -0.93 15.35
C ALA A 462 -20.99 0.30 16.12
N GLU A 463 -20.25 0.08 17.19
CA GLU A 463 -19.62 1.11 17.98
C GLU A 463 -18.29 1.53 17.37
N GLY A 464 -18.06 2.84 17.28
CA GLY A 464 -16.75 3.41 16.91
C GLY A 464 -15.87 3.52 18.15
N ARG A 465 -14.69 2.89 18.10
CA ARG A 465 -13.74 2.93 19.23
C ARG A 465 -12.84 4.16 19.18
N GLU A 466 -12.17 4.46 20.29
CA GLU A 466 -11.31 5.63 20.42
C GLU A 466 -10.11 5.57 19.49
N LEU A 467 -9.90 6.66 18.77
CA LEU A 467 -8.71 6.85 17.96
C LEU A 467 -7.59 7.47 18.80
N ILE A 468 -6.34 7.18 18.42
CA ILE A 468 -5.17 7.74 19.11
C ILE A 468 -5.07 9.25 18.95
N VAL A 469 -5.57 9.77 17.85
CA VAL A 469 -5.66 11.21 17.55
C VAL A 469 -7.13 11.52 17.33
N ASP A 470 -7.65 12.52 18.01
CA ASP A 470 -9.02 12.98 17.76
C ASP A 470 -9.07 13.59 16.35
N ILE A 471 -9.90 12.99 15.50
CA ILE A 471 -10.14 13.45 14.15
C ILE A 471 -11.38 14.32 14.16
N PRO A 472 -11.27 15.62 13.85
CA PRO A 472 -12.46 16.46 13.73
C PRO A 472 -13.36 15.91 12.62
N VAL A 473 -14.60 15.63 12.99
CA VAL A 473 -15.62 15.13 12.06
C VAL A 473 -16.73 16.16 11.93
N ASP A 474 -16.84 16.73 10.74
CA ASP A 474 -18.03 17.48 10.37
C ASP A 474 -19.07 16.51 9.78
N PRO A 475 -20.32 16.53 10.24
CA PRO A 475 -21.36 15.62 9.76
C PRO A 475 -21.70 15.85 8.29
N ARG A 476 -21.43 17.05 7.74
CA ARG A 476 -21.59 17.33 6.30
C ARG A 476 -20.78 16.42 5.42
N GLY A 477 -19.58 16.01 5.88
CA GLY A 477 -18.84 14.92 5.26
C GLY A 477 -17.41 15.27 4.88
N LYS A 478 -16.82 14.33 4.13
CA LYS A 478 -15.45 14.40 3.60
C LYS A 478 -15.36 13.68 2.27
N ALA A 479 -14.64 14.26 1.31
CA ALA A 479 -14.21 13.59 0.09
C ALA A 479 -12.73 13.18 0.19
N ASP A 480 -12.38 12.07 -0.44
CA ASP A 480 -11.02 11.58 -0.61
C ASP A 480 -10.84 10.97 -2.02
N VAL A 481 -9.63 10.99 -2.54
CA VAL A 481 -9.35 10.51 -3.89
C VAL A 481 -8.20 9.50 -3.92
N TYR A 482 -8.40 8.44 -4.68
CA TYR A 482 -7.35 7.49 -5.05
C TYR A 482 -7.16 7.54 -6.57
N ILE A 483 -6.21 8.33 -7.02
CA ILE A 483 -5.90 8.53 -8.46
C ILE A 483 -7.13 9.03 -9.22
N ASP A 484 -7.97 8.13 -9.75
CA ASP A 484 -9.17 8.41 -10.55
C ASP A 484 -10.49 8.10 -9.82
N ASP A 485 -10.42 7.42 -8.68
CA ASP A 485 -11.59 7.07 -7.86
C ASP A 485 -11.77 8.10 -6.73
N THR A 486 -12.76 8.96 -6.80
CA THR A 486 -13.10 9.89 -5.71
C THR A 486 -14.25 9.32 -4.87
N THR A 487 -14.04 9.26 -3.56
CA THR A 487 -15.00 8.75 -2.59
C THR A 487 -15.45 9.87 -1.67
N GLY A 488 -16.75 10.08 -1.52
CA GLY A 488 -17.33 11.01 -0.56
C GLY A 488 -18.03 10.28 0.58
N LEU A 489 -17.93 10.80 1.79
CA LEU A 489 -18.54 10.27 3.01
C LEU A 489 -19.34 11.36 3.69
N THR A 490 -20.53 11.05 4.20
CA THR A 490 -21.38 12.00 4.95
C THR A 490 -22.18 11.30 6.04
N VAL A 491 -22.65 12.07 7.03
CA VAL A 491 -23.54 11.57 8.09
C VAL A 491 -24.95 12.08 7.84
N ASP A 492 -25.91 11.16 7.84
CA ASP A 492 -27.33 11.50 7.75
C ASP A 492 -27.81 12.15 9.06
N ILE A 493 -27.98 13.45 9.02
CA ILE A 493 -28.53 14.24 10.12
C ILE A 493 -29.95 14.69 9.71
N PRO A 494 -30.98 14.30 10.45
CA PRO A 494 -32.35 14.68 10.14
C PRO A 494 -32.54 16.20 10.02
N GLY A 495 -33.15 16.61 8.92
CA GLY A 495 -33.40 18.03 8.62
C GLY A 495 -32.20 18.80 8.08
N SER A 496 -31.04 18.13 7.89
CA SER A 496 -29.90 18.74 7.19
C SER A 496 -29.93 18.44 5.68
N LYS A 497 -29.15 19.17 4.92
CA LYS A 497 -28.91 18.91 3.48
C LYS A 497 -27.58 18.17 3.24
N ASN A 498 -27.10 17.39 4.22
CA ASN A 498 -25.77 16.75 4.12
C ASN A 498 -25.68 15.78 2.95
N ILE A 499 -26.74 15.00 2.72
CA ILE A 499 -26.80 14.00 1.64
C ILE A 499 -26.75 14.69 0.27
N GLU A 500 -27.60 15.70 0.06
CA GLU A 500 -27.66 16.46 -1.19
C GLU A 500 -26.34 17.21 -1.43
N ARG A 501 -25.77 17.76 -0.38
CA ARG A 501 -24.51 18.48 -0.42
C ARG A 501 -23.35 17.56 -0.83
N MET A 502 -23.23 16.40 -0.24
CA MET A 502 -22.19 15.43 -0.58
C MET A 502 -22.37 14.87 -2.01
N ALA A 503 -23.61 14.60 -2.40
CA ALA A 503 -23.91 14.15 -3.77
C ALA A 503 -23.50 15.17 -4.84
N ALA A 504 -23.61 16.48 -4.55
CA ALA A 504 -23.35 17.54 -5.50
C ALA A 504 -21.89 18.04 -5.48
N ALA A 505 -21.17 17.95 -4.35
CA ALA A 505 -19.86 18.59 -4.15
C ALA A 505 -18.79 18.07 -5.12
N ILE A 506 -18.65 16.74 -5.22
CA ILE A 506 -17.59 16.13 -6.05
C ILE A 506 -17.84 16.40 -7.54
N PRO A 507 -19.04 16.15 -8.10
CA PRO A 507 -19.32 16.48 -9.49
C PRO A 507 -19.12 17.95 -9.81
N LEU A 508 -19.56 18.86 -8.93
CA LEU A 508 -19.40 20.29 -9.12
C LEU A 508 -17.91 20.69 -9.12
N ALA A 509 -17.10 20.19 -8.19
CA ALA A 509 -15.67 20.47 -8.16
C ALA A 509 -14.96 20.02 -9.45
N ILE A 510 -15.35 18.85 -9.99
CA ILE A 510 -14.84 18.35 -11.26
C ILE A 510 -15.25 19.27 -12.42
N GLU A 511 -16.52 19.68 -12.47
CA GLU A 511 -17.04 20.52 -13.56
C GLU A 511 -16.49 21.95 -13.50
N VAL A 512 -16.20 22.49 -12.32
CA VAL A 512 -15.52 23.76 -12.12
C VAL A 512 -14.13 23.76 -12.77
N ALA A 513 -13.39 22.67 -12.59
CA ALA A 513 -12.05 22.56 -13.18
C ALA A 513 -12.08 22.21 -14.68
N ALA A 514 -13.04 21.40 -15.10
CA ALA A 514 -13.16 20.91 -16.46
C ALA A 514 -13.62 21.99 -17.43
N ARG A 515 -13.07 21.98 -18.64
CA ARG A 515 -13.62 22.77 -19.75
C ARG A 515 -14.95 22.15 -20.19
N PRO A 516 -16.03 22.95 -20.38
CA PRO A 516 -17.32 22.42 -20.86
C PRO A 516 -17.15 21.64 -22.17
N ASN A 517 -17.88 20.54 -22.32
CA ASN A 517 -17.88 19.79 -23.57
C ASN A 517 -18.64 20.57 -24.67
N ASN A 518 -18.04 20.60 -25.85
CA ASN A 518 -18.64 21.20 -27.03
C ASN A 518 -18.65 20.15 -28.16
N PRO A 519 -19.81 19.76 -28.70
CA PRO A 519 -19.91 18.78 -29.79
C PRO A 519 -19.26 19.25 -31.11
N ASN A 520 -19.01 20.57 -31.26
CA ASN A 520 -18.39 21.16 -32.44
C ASN A 520 -16.86 21.27 -32.35
N GLU A 521 -16.24 20.62 -31.37
CA GLU A 521 -14.78 20.57 -31.27
C GLU A 521 -14.18 19.80 -32.45
N PRO A 522 -13.03 20.27 -33.00
CA PRO A 522 -12.40 19.63 -34.17
C PRO A 522 -11.87 18.22 -33.87
N ILE A 523 -11.52 17.93 -32.60
CA ILE A 523 -11.25 16.60 -32.10
C ILE A 523 -12.29 16.29 -31.01
N PRO A 524 -13.01 15.16 -31.10
CA PRO A 524 -14.00 14.81 -30.10
C PRO A 524 -13.35 14.62 -28.73
N ARG A 525 -14.03 15.04 -27.66
CA ARG A 525 -13.55 14.92 -26.29
C ARG A 525 -14.51 14.10 -25.45
N GLU A 526 -13.97 13.17 -24.64
CA GLU A 526 -14.77 12.41 -23.69
C GLU A 526 -15.24 13.33 -22.53
N LYS A 527 -16.38 13.04 -21.92
CA LYS A 527 -16.83 13.73 -20.70
C LYS A 527 -15.85 13.42 -19.54
N MET A 528 -15.68 14.36 -18.60
CA MET A 528 -14.72 14.20 -17.50
C MET A 528 -15.16 13.11 -16.50
N VAL A 529 -16.46 13.03 -16.18
CA VAL A 529 -17.04 12.01 -15.31
C VAL A 529 -17.41 10.76 -16.11
N ALA A 530 -17.19 9.58 -15.54
CA ALA A 530 -17.61 8.29 -16.12
C ALA A 530 -19.11 8.05 -15.83
N GLU A 531 -20.00 8.60 -16.70
CA GLU A 531 -21.45 8.60 -16.47
C GLU A 531 -22.06 7.20 -16.27
N ASP A 532 -21.58 6.18 -17.01
CA ASP A 532 -22.07 4.81 -16.84
C ASP A 532 -21.82 4.32 -15.40
N LYS A 533 -20.64 4.62 -14.87
CA LYS A 533 -20.29 4.28 -13.48
C LYS A 533 -21.02 5.19 -12.47
N LEU A 534 -21.23 6.46 -12.81
CA LEU A 534 -21.99 7.38 -11.97
C LEU A 534 -23.41 6.86 -11.73
N LYS A 535 -24.08 6.41 -12.79
CA LYS A 535 -25.43 5.79 -12.70
C LYS A 535 -25.42 4.51 -11.88
N ALA A 536 -24.33 3.72 -11.91
CA ALA A 536 -24.25 2.46 -11.19
C ALA A 536 -23.82 2.63 -9.72
N GLU A 537 -22.84 3.50 -9.44
CA GLU A 537 -22.17 3.60 -8.14
C GLU A 537 -22.21 5.00 -7.50
N GLY A 538 -22.66 6.03 -8.23
CA GLY A 538 -22.62 7.42 -7.75
C GLY A 538 -23.60 7.73 -6.62
N GLY A 539 -24.67 6.95 -6.44
CA GLY A 539 -25.64 7.15 -5.35
C GLY A 539 -25.00 6.94 -3.97
N LEU A 540 -25.42 7.74 -3.01
CA LEU A 540 -25.01 7.57 -1.62
C LEU A 540 -25.58 6.27 -1.00
N SER A 541 -24.78 5.52 -0.26
CA SER A 541 -25.21 4.24 0.32
C SER A 541 -24.43 3.93 1.60
N GLU A 542 -25.06 3.22 2.56
CA GLU A 542 -24.37 2.71 3.75
C GLU A 542 -23.38 1.57 3.42
N THR A 543 -23.49 0.99 2.22
CA THR A 543 -22.53 0.01 1.72
C THR A 543 -21.95 0.48 0.40
N LYS A 544 -20.62 0.43 0.24
CA LYS A 544 -19.95 0.89 -0.97
C LYS A 544 -18.73 0.06 -1.29
N THR A 545 -18.56 -0.29 -2.56
CA THR A 545 -17.31 -0.91 -3.04
C THR A 545 -16.29 0.18 -3.35
N ILE A 546 -15.27 0.31 -2.51
CA ILE A 546 -14.18 1.30 -2.62
C ILE A 546 -12.88 0.53 -2.84
N LEU A 547 -12.13 0.87 -3.90
CA LEU A 547 -10.86 0.22 -4.26
C LEU A 547 -10.92 -1.31 -4.26
N GLY A 548 -12.09 -1.85 -4.63
CA GLY A 548 -12.31 -3.29 -4.74
C GLY A 548 -12.61 -4.02 -3.44
N TRP A 549 -12.87 -3.29 -2.34
CA TRP A 549 -13.34 -3.77 -1.06
C TRP A 549 -14.76 -3.29 -0.80
N LEU A 550 -15.61 -4.13 -0.21
CA LEU A 550 -16.96 -3.78 0.18
C LEU A 550 -16.93 -3.23 1.62
N PHE A 551 -17.20 -1.94 1.75
CA PHE A 551 -17.37 -1.25 3.03
C PHE A 551 -18.82 -1.30 3.45
N ASN A 552 -19.08 -1.65 4.70
CA ASN A 552 -20.38 -1.51 5.36
C ASN A 552 -20.20 -0.53 6.54
N PHE A 553 -20.71 0.67 6.35
CA PHE A 553 -20.56 1.74 7.34
C PHE A 553 -21.55 1.61 8.53
N ARG A 554 -22.61 0.79 8.42
CA ARG A 554 -23.50 0.46 9.53
C ARG A 554 -22.79 -0.42 10.56
N THR A 555 -22.21 -1.51 10.09
CA THR A 555 -21.50 -2.50 10.91
C THR A 555 -20.01 -2.21 11.07
N LEU A 556 -19.49 -1.12 10.49
CA LEU A 556 -18.09 -0.76 10.45
C LEU A 556 -17.19 -1.93 9.98
N THR A 557 -17.58 -2.62 8.91
CA THR A 557 -16.80 -3.75 8.38
C THR A 557 -16.32 -3.51 6.96
N VAL A 558 -15.15 -4.07 6.65
CA VAL A 558 -14.57 -4.12 5.29
C VAL A 558 -14.45 -5.57 4.87
N SER A 559 -15.08 -5.95 3.78
CA SER A 559 -15.10 -7.34 3.31
C SER A 559 -14.66 -7.47 1.85
N LEU A 560 -14.19 -8.68 1.51
CA LEU A 560 -13.88 -9.01 0.12
C LEU A 560 -15.17 -9.34 -0.62
N PRO A 561 -15.47 -8.72 -1.77
CA PRO A 561 -16.64 -9.03 -2.56
C PRO A 561 -16.72 -10.52 -2.92
N GLU A 562 -17.95 -11.10 -2.88
CA GLU A 562 -18.21 -12.54 -3.04
C GLU A 562 -17.53 -13.14 -4.27
N HIS A 563 -17.69 -12.50 -5.42
CA HIS A 563 -17.13 -13.00 -6.69
C HIS A 563 -15.60 -13.08 -6.66
N LYS A 564 -14.92 -12.16 -5.97
CA LYS A 564 -13.47 -12.19 -5.79
C LYS A 564 -13.06 -13.31 -4.84
N TYR A 565 -13.76 -13.43 -3.71
CA TYR A 565 -13.51 -14.50 -2.76
C TYR A 565 -13.61 -15.89 -3.39
N ILE A 566 -14.71 -16.18 -4.11
CA ILE A 566 -14.91 -17.47 -4.78
C ILE A 566 -13.77 -17.76 -5.75
N ALA A 567 -13.43 -16.80 -6.62
CA ALA A 567 -12.38 -16.99 -7.61
C ALA A 567 -11.01 -17.23 -6.98
N TRP A 568 -10.65 -16.43 -5.95
CA TRP A 568 -9.32 -16.49 -5.33
C TRP A 568 -9.17 -17.70 -4.41
N SER A 569 -10.22 -18.04 -3.65
CA SER A 569 -10.26 -19.22 -2.79
C SER A 569 -10.13 -20.52 -3.60
N ASN A 570 -10.81 -20.60 -4.76
CA ASN A 570 -10.70 -21.76 -5.65
C ASN A 570 -9.27 -21.93 -6.18
N ASP A 571 -8.62 -20.85 -6.59
CA ASP A 571 -7.23 -20.90 -7.04
C ASP A 571 -6.29 -21.37 -5.93
N LEU A 572 -6.43 -20.84 -4.70
CA LEU A 572 -5.62 -21.28 -3.55
C LEU A 572 -5.86 -22.76 -3.22
N LYS A 573 -7.12 -23.19 -3.13
CA LYS A 573 -7.47 -24.60 -2.85
C LYS A 573 -6.90 -25.54 -3.90
N GLN A 574 -6.99 -25.16 -5.18
CA GLN A 574 -6.40 -25.94 -6.26
C GLN A 574 -4.87 -26.06 -6.09
N MET A 575 -4.17 -24.97 -5.75
CA MET A 575 -2.73 -24.98 -5.54
C MET A 575 -2.33 -25.82 -4.33
N ILE A 576 -3.07 -25.76 -3.22
CA ILE A 576 -2.85 -26.54 -2.00
C ILE A 576 -3.03 -28.04 -2.30
N GLN A 577 -4.14 -28.42 -2.95
CA GLN A 577 -4.47 -29.82 -3.24
C GLN A 577 -3.54 -30.45 -4.26
N SER A 578 -3.26 -29.73 -5.36
CA SER A 578 -2.40 -30.26 -6.44
C SER A 578 -0.92 -30.21 -6.09
N ARG A 579 -0.52 -29.39 -5.12
CA ARG A 579 0.88 -29.06 -4.81
C ARG A 579 1.70 -28.64 -6.04
N ARG A 580 1.00 -28.08 -7.04
CA ARG A 580 1.55 -27.65 -8.32
C ARG A 580 0.82 -26.40 -8.78
N THR A 581 1.54 -25.56 -9.52
CA THR A 581 0.97 -24.37 -10.15
C THR A 581 1.70 -24.04 -11.45
N THR A 582 1.17 -23.13 -12.23
CA THR A 582 1.86 -22.53 -13.38
C THR A 582 2.46 -21.17 -12.97
N LYS A 583 3.46 -20.69 -13.71
CA LYS A 583 4.03 -19.35 -13.49
C LYS A 583 2.92 -18.28 -13.50
N LYS A 584 2.06 -18.28 -14.51
CA LYS A 584 0.96 -17.33 -14.66
C LYS A 584 -0.05 -17.37 -13.49
N GLN A 585 -0.41 -18.58 -13.04
CA GLN A 585 -1.32 -18.73 -11.89
C GLN A 585 -0.67 -18.20 -10.61
N LEU A 586 0.62 -18.51 -10.37
CA LEU A 586 1.34 -18.03 -9.20
C LEU A 586 1.50 -16.50 -9.19
N GLU A 587 1.83 -15.88 -10.32
CA GLU A 587 1.87 -14.41 -10.49
C GLU A 587 0.51 -13.78 -10.18
N SER A 588 -0.57 -14.32 -10.74
CA SER A 588 -1.93 -13.86 -10.49
C SER A 588 -2.31 -13.97 -9.01
N THR A 589 -1.97 -15.10 -8.38
CA THR A 589 -2.26 -15.34 -6.95
C THR A 589 -1.47 -14.39 -6.05
N ILE A 590 -0.19 -14.17 -6.32
CA ILE A 590 0.64 -13.20 -5.58
C ILE A 590 0.04 -11.78 -5.67
N GLY A 591 -0.39 -11.36 -6.87
CA GLY A 591 -1.03 -10.05 -7.05
C GLY A 591 -2.35 -9.92 -6.29
N ARG A 592 -3.21 -10.94 -6.32
CA ARG A 592 -4.49 -10.99 -5.60
C ARG A 592 -4.29 -10.97 -4.08
N LEU A 593 -3.35 -11.76 -3.57
CA LEU A 593 -3.01 -11.79 -2.16
C LEU A 593 -2.36 -10.47 -1.72
N GLY A 594 -1.56 -9.83 -2.58
CA GLY A 594 -1.06 -8.48 -2.35
C GLY A 594 -2.18 -7.48 -2.11
N HIS A 595 -3.30 -7.58 -2.84
CA HIS A 595 -4.48 -6.76 -2.59
C HIS A 595 -5.13 -7.05 -1.23
N VAL A 596 -5.15 -8.32 -0.78
CA VAL A 596 -5.64 -8.67 0.57
C VAL A 596 -4.76 -8.06 1.65
N GLY A 597 -3.46 -7.97 1.42
CA GLY A 597 -2.49 -7.39 2.36
C GLY A 597 -2.76 -5.92 2.74
N TYR A 598 -3.51 -5.17 1.93
CA TYR A 598 -3.93 -3.80 2.31
C TYR A 598 -4.84 -3.75 3.53
N ILE A 599 -5.66 -4.78 3.71
CA ILE A 599 -6.61 -4.88 4.82
C ILE A 599 -6.09 -5.86 5.88
N ILE A 600 -5.40 -6.94 5.47
CA ILE A 600 -4.79 -7.91 6.37
C ILE A 600 -3.28 -7.92 6.13
N PRO A 601 -2.49 -7.05 6.80
CA PRO A 601 -1.06 -6.91 6.55
C PRO A 601 -0.24 -8.21 6.73
N TRP A 602 -0.71 -9.13 7.56
CA TRP A 602 -0.12 -10.46 7.75
C TRP A 602 0.14 -11.22 6.44
N VAL A 603 -0.65 -10.97 5.40
CA VAL A 603 -0.46 -11.58 4.08
C VAL A 603 0.92 -11.29 3.53
N PHE A 604 1.42 -10.06 3.68
CA PHE A 604 2.75 -9.68 3.18
C PHE A 604 3.87 -10.50 3.80
N HIS A 605 3.69 -10.99 5.04
CA HIS A 605 4.67 -11.83 5.73
C HIS A 605 5.00 -13.11 4.96
N TYR A 606 4.03 -13.67 4.26
CA TYR A 606 4.18 -14.99 3.62
C TYR A 606 4.33 -14.89 2.09
N LEU A 607 4.06 -13.74 1.48
CA LEU A 607 4.21 -13.53 0.04
C LEU A 607 5.66 -13.65 -0.44
N SER A 608 6.64 -13.35 0.39
CA SER A 608 8.06 -13.41 0.03
C SER A 608 8.50 -14.80 -0.44
N ARG A 609 8.04 -15.87 0.22
CA ARG A 609 8.35 -17.24 -0.19
C ARG A 609 7.70 -17.63 -1.51
N LEU A 610 6.47 -17.20 -1.76
CA LEU A 610 5.81 -17.41 -3.05
C LEU A 610 6.52 -16.65 -4.18
N ARG A 611 7.03 -15.44 -3.90
CA ARG A 611 7.85 -14.67 -4.85
C ARG A 611 9.18 -15.40 -5.14
N THR A 612 9.85 -15.92 -4.11
CA THR A 612 11.06 -16.74 -4.28
C THR A 612 10.76 -17.98 -5.13
N LEU A 613 9.63 -18.66 -4.88
CA LEU A 613 9.20 -19.80 -5.70
C LEU A 613 8.98 -19.39 -7.15
N LEU A 614 8.38 -18.22 -7.39
CA LEU A 614 8.16 -17.67 -8.72
C LEU A 614 9.48 -17.38 -9.45
N LEU A 615 10.47 -16.79 -8.77
CA LEU A 615 11.81 -16.52 -9.32
C LEU A 615 12.56 -17.80 -9.70
N ARG A 616 12.43 -18.86 -8.86
CA ARG A 616 13.02 -20.19 -9.16
C ARG A 616 12.29 -20.94 -10.28
N ALA A 617 11.12 -20.48 -10.69
CA ALA A 617 10.35 -21.07 -11.77
C ALA A 617 11.00 -20.80 -13.12
N ARG A 618 11.92 -21.66 -13.52
CA ARG A 618 12.49 -21.70 -14.88
C ARG A 618 11.35 -21.87 -15.89
N LYS A 619 11.65 -21.97 -17.20
CA LYS A 619 10.72 -22.29 -18.31
C LYS A 619 9.91 -23.61 -18.09
N MET A 620 9.63 -23.97 -16.85
CA MET A 620 8.87 -25.18 -16.51
C MET A 620 7.37 -24.92 -16.71
N ARG A 621 6.68 -25.82 -17.39
CA ARG A 621 5.23 -25.76 -17.56
C ARG A 621 4.49 -25.87 -16.22
N SER A 622 5.10 -26.45 -15.19
CA SER A 622 4.51 -26.68 -13.87
C SER A 622 5.56 -26.50 -12.78
N ILE A 623 5.21 -25.74 -11.74
CA ILE A 623 6.03 -25.43 -10.57
C ILE A 623 5.55 -26.31 -9.41
N LYS A 624 6.44 -27.04 -8.75
CA LYS A 624 6.11 -27.79 -7.53
C LYS A 624 6.08 -26.82 -6.34
N ILE A 625 5.06 -26.89 -5.51
CA ILE A 625 4.90 -26.14 -4.27
C ILE A 625 5.38 -27.02 -3.13
N ASP A 626 6.36 -26.54 -2.37
CA ASP A 626 6.89 -27.26 -1.22
C ASP A 626 5.94 -27.17 -0.01
N GLU A 627 6.22 -27.98 1.02
CA GLU A 627 5.36 -28.09 2.21
C GLU A 627 5.29 -26.77 2.98
N ILE A 628 6.36 -25.97 2.99
CA ILE A 628 6.40 -24.69 3.68
C ILE A 628 5.47 -23.70 2.99
N CYS A 629 5.55 -23.63 1.67
CA CYS A 629 4.63 -22.80 0.87
C CYS A 629 3.18 -23.27 0.94
N VAL A 630 2.92 -24.59 1.04
CA VAL A 630 1.57 -25.12 1.25
C VAL A 630 0.97 -24.58 2.55
N LYS A 631 1.71 -24.65 3.67
CA LYS A 631 1.27 -24.11 4.96
C LYS A 631 1.02 -22.60 4.91
N ASP A 632 1.82 -21.85 4.14
CA ASP A 632 1.58 -20.43 3.92
C ASP A 632 0.27 -20.19 3.15
N LEU A 633 0.01 -21.00 2.11
CA LEU A 633 -1.23 -20.91 1.33
C LEU A 633 -2.47 -21.29 2.16
N GLU A 634 -2.35 -22.26 3.06
CA GLU A 634 -3.41 -22.63 4.02
C GLU A 634 -3.74 -21.48 4.97
N LEU A 635 -2.72 -20.80 5.53
CA LEU A 635 -2.92 -19.62 6.36
C LEU A 635 -3.52 -18.46 5.54
N MET A 636 -3.07 -18.27 4.30
CA MET A 636 -3.64 -17.25 3.40
C MET A 636 -5.09 -17.57 3.04
N GLN A 637 -5.48 -18.86 2.94
CA GLN A 637 -6.89 -19.24 2.78
C GLN A 637 -7.72 -18.81 3.99
N SER A 638 -7.23 -19.03 5.21
CA SER A 638 -7.90 -18.55 6.44
C SER A 638 -8.02 -17.01 6.45
N MET A 639 -7.00 -16.30 5.97
CA MET A 639 -7.07 -14.84 5.81
C MET A 639 -8.10 -14.40 4.78
N LEU A 640 -8.26 -15.13 3.66
CA LEU A 640 -9.33 -14.88 2.69
C LEU A 640 -10.71 -15.14 3.28
N ASP A 641 -10.86 -16.24 4.04
CA ASP A 641 -12.13 -16.58 4.71
C ASP A 641 -12.52 -15.48 5.70
N LYS A 642 -11.53 -14.92 6.41
CA LYS A 642 -11.73 -13.78 7.30
C LYS A 642 -12.11 -12.51 6.54
N ALA A 643 -11.39 -12.22 5.45
CA ALA A 643 -11.69 -11.07 4.58
C ALA A 643 -13.10 -11.15 3.98
N LYS A 644 -13.60 -12.38 3.70
CA LYS A 644 -14.98 -12.59 3.23
C LYS A 644 -16.01 -12.28 4.34
N LYS A 645 -15.76 -12.73 5.57
CA LYS A 645 -16.66 -12.48 6.72
C LYS A 645 -16.73 -10.99 7.07
N GLY A 646 -15.67 -10.25 6.83
CA GLY A 646 -15.51 -8.84 7.16
C GLY A 646 -14.51 -8.62 8.27
N ILE A 647 -13.71 -7.57 8.10
CA ILE A 647 -12.74 -7.08 9.08
C ILE A 647 -13.31 -5.81 9.70
N ASP A 648 -13.32 -5.73 11.01
CA ASP A 648 -13.78 -4.55 11.73
C ASP A 648 -12.88 -3.33 11.42
N MET A 649 -13.50 -2.21 11.03
CA MET A 649 -12.77 -0.96 10.75
C MET A 649 -12.03 -0.45 12.00
N ASN A 650 -12.49 -0.75 13.20
CA ASN A 650 -11.79 -0.43 14.44
C ASN A 650 -10.39 -1.08 14.49
N LEU A 651 -10.19 -2.26 13.87
CA LEU A 651 -8.88 -2.90 13.77
C LEU A 651 -7.96 -2.25 12.73
N LEU A 652 -8.54 -1.56 11.75
CA LEU A 652 -7.79 -0.88 10.70
C LEU A 652 -7.46 0.57 11.07
N ALA A 653 -8.28 1.18 11.92
CA ALA A 653 -8.11 2.53 12.40
C ALA A 653 -6.88 2.67 13.31
N PHE A 654 -6.35 3.90 13.41
CA PHE A 654 -5.26 4.21 14.34
C PHE A 654 -5.81 4.41 15.73
N ARG A 655 -5.58 3.42 16.60
CA ARG A 655 -6.10 3.39 17.96
C ARG A 655 -4.99 3.31 18.99
N SER A 656 -5.28 3.80 20.21
CA SER A 656 -4.46 3.50 21.37
C SER A 656 -4.53 2.02 21.71
N PRO A 657 -3.45 1.42 22.20
CA PRO A 657 -3.51 0.05 22.69
C PRO A 657 -4.44 -0.04 23.90
N ASP A 658 -5.32 -1.04 23.90
CA ASP A 658 -6.19 -1.34 25.03
C ASP A 658 -5.40 -2.03 26.14
N GLN A 659 -4.36 -2.82 25.76
CA GLN A 659 -3.44 -3.46 26.71
C GLN A 659 -1.99 -3.42 26.21
N ILE A 660 -1.06 -3.30 27.17
CA ILE A 660 0.39 -3.29 26.90
C ILE A 660 1.01 -4.48 27.60
N TYR A 661 1.86 -5.20 26.87
CA TYR A 661 2.54 -6.40 27.30
C TYR A 661 4.04 -6.22 27.31
N TYR A 662 4.69 -6.76 28.30
CA TYR A 662 6.13 -6.78 28.45
C TYR A 662 6.60 -8.24 28.53
N SER A 663 7.71 -8.56 27.88
CA SER A 663 8.25 -9.91 27.88
C SER A 663 9.77 -9.91 27.85
N ASP A 664 10.34 -10.96 28.37
CA ASP A 664 11.77 -11.23 28.34
C ASP A 664 12.02 -12.75 28.28
N SER A 665 13.21 -13.14 27.86
CA SER A 665 13.65 -14.54 27.88
C SER A 665 15.12 -14.70 28.22
N CYS A 666 15.42 -15.87 28.66
CA CYS A 666 16.80 -16.36 28.78
C CYS A 666 16.85 -17.86 28.40
N PRO A 667 18.03 -18.48 28.26
CA PRO A 667 18.13 -19.89 27.93
C PRO A 667 17.45 -20.83 28.93
N ALA A 668 17.25 -20.40 30.19
CA ALA A 668 16.63 -21.17 31.27
C ALA A 668 15.11 -20.92 31.38
N GLY A 669 14.56 -19.84 30.79
CA GLY A 669 13.14 -19.55 30.91
C GLY A 669 12.63 -18.34 30.17
N LEU A 670 11.33 -18.21 30.17
CA LEU A 670 10.58 -17.11 29.60
C LEU A 670 9.64 -16.50 30.66
N GLY A 671 9.38 -15.19 30.53
CA GLY A 671 8.46 -14.50 31.41
C GLY A 671 7.83 -13.29 30.72
N GLY A 672 6.69 -12.87 31.24
CA GLY A 672 6.02 -11.67 30.73
C GLY A 672 4.89 -11.23 31.62
N TYR A 673 4.46 -9.98 31.44
CA TYR A 673 3.36 -9.39 32.19
C TYR A 673 2.61 -8.36 31.37
N SER A 674 1.40 -8.03 31.82
CA SER A 674 0.61 -6.95 31.23
C SER A 674 0.56 -5.72 32.13
N ASP A 675 0.27 -4.57 31.57
CA ASP A 675 0.04 -3.32 32.32
C ASP A 675 -1.23 -3.37 33.19
N GLN A 676 -2.00 -4.45 33.12
CA GLN A 676 -3.17 -4.72 33.97
C GLN A 676 -2.84 -5.62 35.18
N GLY A 677 -1.56 -5.96 35.38
CA GLY A 677 -1.11 -6.73 36.56
C GLY A 677 -1.13 -8.23 36.40
N PHE A 678 -1.44 -8.75 35.22
CA PHE A 678 -1.29 -10.17 34.91
C PHE A 678 0.17 -10.48 34.58
N ALA A 679 0.73 -11.55 35.13
CA ALA A 679 2.08 -12.03 34.84
C ALA A 679 2.11 -13.54 34.70
N TRP A 680 3.17 -14.04 34.06
CA TRP A 680 3.44 -15.45 33.88
C TRP A 680 4.95 -15.72 33.82
N ARG A 681 5.36 -16.97 34.11
CA ARG A 681 6.73 -17.45 33.97
C ARG A 681 6.73 -18.91 33.56
N PHE A 682 7.71 -19.30 32.76
CA PHE A 682 7.90 -20.69 32.33
C PHE A 682 9.36 -21.06 32.34
N GLN A 683 9.73 -22.02 33.23
CA GLN A 683 11.06 -22.58 33.26
C GLN A 683 11.21 -23.61 32.13
N ILE A 684 12.19 -23.43 31.26
CA ILE A 684 12.50 -24.39 30.22
C ILE A 684 13.13 -25.63 30.84
N PRO A 685 12.58 -26.86 30.58
CA PRO A 685 13.18 -28.10 31.04
C PRO A 685 14.68 -28.19 30.71
N GLU A 686 15.50 -28.69 31.61
CA GLU A 686 16.96 -28.70 31.46
C GLU A 686 17.43 -29.34 30.15
N ASP A 687 16.78 -30.43 29.73
CA ASP A 687 17.06 -31.10 28.46
C ASP A 687 16.69 -30.30 27.19
N LEU A 688 15.92 -29.24 27.33
CA LEU A 688 15.50 -28.35 26.24
C LEU A 688 16.21 -26.98 26.26
N GLN A 689 16.92 -26.66 27.32
CA GLN A 689 17.70 -25.43 27.41
C GLN A 689 18.78 -25.37 26.32
N PHE A 690 19.08 -24.16 25.87
CA PHE A 690 20.07 -23.88 24.81
C PHE A 690 19.78 -24.48 23.42
N ARG A 691 18.61 -25.04 23.19
CA ARG A 691 18.22 -25.51 21.84
C ARG A 691 17.76 -24.38 20.93
N ALA A 692 17.12 -23.34 21.49
CA ALA A 692 16.67 -22.17 20.77
C ALA A 692 17.66 -21.01 20.87
N SER A 693 17.78 -20.19 19.84
CA SER A 693 18.48 -18.90 19.93
C SER A 693 17.74 -17.95 20.86
N ASN A 694 18.46 -17.01 21.51
CA ASN A 694 17.81 -15.96 22.31
C ASN A 694 16.77 -15.19 21.54
N ASN A 695 17.07 -14.83 20.28
CA ASN A 695 16.10 -14.13 19.42
C ASN A 695 14.78 -14.91 19.25
N LEU A 696 14.87 -16.24 19.12
CA LEU A 696 13.67 -17.08 19.02
C LEU A 696 12.92 -17.12 20.35
N LEU A 697 13.61 -17.23 21.49
CA LEU A 697 13.01 -17.23 22.82
C LEU A 697 12.31 -15.89 23.10
N GLU A 698 12.96 -14.75 22.79
CA GLU A 698 12.37 -13.42 22.89
C GLU A 698 11.06 -13.30 22.06
N PHE A 699 11.10 -13.79 20.82
CA PHE A 699 9.92 -13.79 19.95
C PHE A 699 8.79 -14.66 20.53
N LEU A 700 9.12 -15.82 21.10
CA LEU A 700 8.14 -16.70 21.74
C LEU A 700 7.53 -16.05 22.99
N ALA A 701 8.33 -15.41 23.84
CA ALA A 701 7.84 -14.69 25.01
C ALA A 701 6.88 -13.56 24.62
N ALA A 702 7.24 -12.79 23.57
CA ALA A 702 6.41 -11.70 23.05
C ALA A 702 5.06 -12.18 22.46
N ILE A 703 5.01 -13.38 21.86
CA ILE A 703 3.78 -14.00 21.37
C ILE A 703 2.91 -14.52 22.52
N ILE A 704 3.51 -15.20 23.49
CA ILE A 704 2.80 -15.92 24.54
C ILE A 704 2.06 -14.96 25.46
N THR A 705 2.63 -13.80 25.79
CA THR A 705 2.04 -12.87 26.75
C THR A 705 0.65 -12.41 26.33
N PRO A 706 0.41 -11.84 25.15
CA PRO A 706 -0.95 -11.49 24.69
C PRO A 706 -1.82 -12.74 24.42
N TRP A 707 -1.22 -13.87 24.00
CA TRP A 707 -1.98 -15.10 23.76
C TRP A 707 -2.69 -15.62 25.01
N ILE A 708 -2.06 -15.52 26.17
CA ILE A 708 -2.69 -15.88 27.44
C ILE A 708 -3.94 -15.05 27.68
N ASP A 709 -3.88 -13.73 27.45
CA ASP A 709 -5.00 -12.83 27.64
C ASP A 709 -6.15 -13.09 26.65
N ILE A 710 -5.82 -13.50 25.43
CA ILE A 710 -6.81 -13.93 24.44
C ILE A 710 -7.54 -15.19 24.94
N ILE A 711 -6.81 -16.22 25.39
CA ILE A 711 -7.41 -17.47 25.92
C ILE A 711 -8.29 -17.19 27.12
N GLN A 712 -7.90 -16.28 27.99
CA GLN A 712 -8.62 -15.94 29.22
C GLN A 712 -9.75 -14.90 28.99
N GLY A 713 -9.93 -14.45 27.77
CA GLY A 713 -10.98 -13.48 27.38
C GLY A 713 -10.79 -12.08 27.94
N ARG A 714 -9.56 -11.73 28.37
CA ARG A 714 -9.22 -10.38 28.80
C ARG A 714 -8.99 -9.44 27.61
N LEU A 715 -8.44 -9.94 26.51
CA LEU A 715 -8.48 -9.29 25.21
C LEU A 715 -9.74 -9.73 24.45
N ARG A 716 -10.51 -8.78 23.95
CA ARG A 716 -11.78 -9.00 23.26
C ARG A 716 -11.66 -8.64 21.79
N THR A 717 -12.56 -9.15 20.98
CA THR A 717 -12.72 -8.76 19.57
C THR A 717 -12.70 -7.25 19.40
N GLY A 718 -11.87 -6.75 18.51
CA GLY A 718 -11.70 -5.34 18.25
C GLY A 718 -10.70 -4.61 19.15
N ASP A 719 -10.08 -5.28 20.13
CA ASP A 719 -9.06 -4.67 20.98
C ASP A 719 -7.69 -4.57 20.24
N CYS A 720 -6.84 -3.66 20.76
CA CYS A 720 -5.47 -3.46 20.32
C CYS A 720 -4.49 -3.88 21.41
N ALA A 721 -3.55 -4.75 21.09
CA ALA A 721 -2.48 -5.21 21.95
C ALA A 721 -1.15 -4.60 21.52
N LEU A 722 -0.37 -4.04 22.44
CA LEU A 722 0.99 -3.56 22.21
C LEU A 722 1.98 -4.46 22.95
N SER A 723 2.81 -5.19 22.22
CA SER A 723 3.91 -5.98 22.78
C SER A 723 5.19 -5.15 22.83
N MET A 724 5.72 -4.98 24.03
CA MET A 724 6.99 -4.32 24.33
C MET A 724 8.06 -5.36 24.52
N THR A 725 9.16 -5.27 23.77
CA THR A 725 10.31 -6.17 23.89
C THR A 725 11.61 -5.36 23.80
N ASP A 726 12.65 -5.78 24.50
CA ASP A 726 13.99 -5.18 24.37
C ASP A 726 14.83 -5.85 23.27
N SER A 727 14.29 -6.86 22.60
CA SER A 727 14.86 -7.50 21.43
C SER A 727 14.40 -6.80 20.14
N THR A 728 15.32 -6.08 19.48
CA THR A 728 15.04 -5.46 18.15
C THR A 728 14.70 -6.51 17.10
N THR A 729 15.25 -7.72 17.24
CA THR A 729 14.96 -8.85 16.34
C THR A 729 13.53 -9.37 16.54
N ALA A 730 13.11 -9.58 17.79
CA ALA A 730 11.75 -10.03 18.10
C ALA A 730 10.71 -8.98 17.66
N GLU A 731 10.95 -7.68 17.94
CA GLU A 731 10.12 -6.58 17.47
C GLU A 731 10.00 -6.61 15.94
N GLY A 732 11.15 -6.72 15.25
CA GLY A 732 11.19 -6.80 13.80
C GLY A 732 10.40 -7.98 13.25
N TRP A 733 10.49 -9.16 13.88
CA TRP A 733 9.74 -10.35 13.46
C TRP A 733 8.23 -10.24 13.70
N MET A 734 7.81 -9.51 14.71
CA MET A 734 6.38 -9.21 14.92
C MET A 734 5.85 -8.21 13.89
N ARG A 735 6.65 -7.24 13.48
CA ARG A 735 6.25 -6.14 12.60
C ARG A 735 6.46 -6.43 11.12
N LYS A 736 7.57 -7.09 10.76
CA LYS A 736 7.97 -7.34 9.37
C LYS A 736 7.87 -8.79 8.97
N SER A 737 7.66 -8.99 7.70
CA SER A 737 7.50 -10.32 7.12
C SER A 737 8.78 -11.01 6.72
N ASN A 738 9.89 -10.31 6.67
CA ASN A 738 11.16 -10.92 6.26
C ASN A 738 11.89 -11.49 7.46
N PHE A 739 11.64 -12.77 7.67
CA PHE A 739 12.28 -13.57 8.71
C PHE A 739 13.51 -14.26 8.11
N VAL A 740 14.57 -13.52 7.84
CA VAL A 740 15.86 -14.08 7.43
C VAL A 740 16.89 -13.69 8.48
N GLU A 741 17.38 -14.66 9.21
CA GLU A 741 18.53 -14.49 10.08
C GLU A 741 19.74 -15.09 9.35
N PRO A 742 20.79 -14.31 9.06
CA PRO A 742 21.98 -14.83 8.42
C PRO A 742 22.58 -15.97 9.25
N ASN A 743 22.94 -17.08 8.61
CA ASN A 743 23.54 -18.27 9.25
C ASN A 743 22.61 -19.02 10.22
N GLU A 744 21.30 -18.78 10.21
CA GLU A 744 20.35 -19.52 11.05
C GLU A 744 20.27 -21.00 10.62
N HIS A 745 20.29 -21.88 11.60
CA HIS A 745 20.12 -23.31 11.33
C HIS A 745 18.74 -23.59 10.69
N PRO A 746 18.61 -24.39 9.62
CA PRO A 746 17.37 -24.58 8.88
C PRO A 746 16.17 -25.01 9.75
N VAL A 747 16.40 -25.80 10.79
CA VAL A 747 15.35 -26.22 11.74
C VAL A 747 14.87 -25.04 12.58
N GLN A 748 15.77 -24.18 13.05
CA GLN A 748 15.39 -22.95 13.78
C GLN A 748 14.60 -22.00 12.87
N ALA A 749 15.04 -21.80 11.63
CA ALA A 749 14.31 -21.03 10.65
C ALA A 749 12.89 -21.56 10.44
N LYS A 750 12.73 -22.88 10.31
CA LYS A 750 11.41 -23.51 10.20
C LYS A 750 10.57 -23.27 11.44
N THR A 751 11.13 -23.50 12.63
CA THR A 751 10.45 -23.32 13.92
C THR A 751 9.98 -21.87 14.12
N ARG A 752 10.83 -20.91 13.80
CA ARG A 752 10.48 -19.48 13.82
C ARG A 752 9.31 -19.15 12.88
N VAL A 753 9.32 -19.71 11.68
CA VAL A 753 8.22 -19.52 10.73
C VAL A 753 6.91 -20.15 11.23
N ASP A 754 6.98 -21.32 11.87
CA ASP A 754 5.81 -21.96 12.48
C ASP A 754 5.28 -21.15 13.68
N ALA A 755 6.17 -20.56 14.50
CA ALA A 755 5.79 -19.62 15.56
C ALA A 755 5.13 -18.35 14.99
N ALA A 756 5.65 -17.79 13.91
CA ALA A 756 5.07 -16.62 13.25
C ALA A 756 3.67 -16.92 12.67
N ARG A 757 3.45 -18.11 12.09
CA ARG A 757 2.11 -18.54 11.65
C ARG A 757 1.14 -18.66 12.83
N LYS A 758 1.61 -19.22 13.95
CA LYS A 758 0.80 -19.33 15.17
C LYS A 758 0.40 -17.94 15.66
N TYR A 759 1.36 -17.01 15.73
CA TYR A 759 1.08 -15.61 16.08
C TYR A 759 0.01 -14.98 15.19
N ALA A 760 0.19 -15.04 13.87
CA ALA A 760 -0.76 -14.49 12.91
C ALA A 760 -2.16 -15.14 13.05
N SER A 761 -2.23 -16.47 13.25
CA SER A 761 -3.50 -17.20 13.43
C SER A 761 -4.21 -16.76 14.73
N ILE A 762 -3.50 -16.68 15.86
CA ILE A 762 -4.09 -16.28 17.14
C ILE A 762 -4.76 -14.90 17.03
N PHE A 763 -4.06 -13.90 16.48
CA PHE A 763 -4.56 -12.56 16.37
C PHE A 763 -5.68 -12.43 15.33
N LEU A 764 -5.57 -13.16 14.22
CA LEU A 764 -6.59 -13.21 13.18
C LEU A 764 -7.89 -13.84 13.68
N ASP A 765 -7.80 -14.97 14.40
CA ASP A 765 -8.96 -15.71 14.90
C ASP A 765 -9.68 -14.93 16.00
N ALA A 766 -8.93 -14.23 16.86
CA ALA A 766 -9.48 -13.44 17.94
C ALA A 766 -9.98 -12.04 17.51
N ASP A 767 -9.76 -11.61 16.27
CA ASP A 767 -10.05 -10.26 15.80
C ASP A 767 -9.37 -9.17 16.64
N ILE A 768 -8.07 -9.33 16.88
CA ILE A 768 -7.25 -8.41 17.68
C ILE A 768 -6.18 -7.79 16.80
N LYS A 769 -5.92 -6.49 17.01
CA LYS A 769 -4.82 -5.79 16.37
C LYS A 769 -3.57 -5.88 17.23
N GLY A 770 -2.48 -6.42 16.68
CA GLY A 770 -1.18 -6.46 17.33
C GLY A 770 -0.28 -5.33 16.87
N TYR A 771 0.39 -4.70 17.82
CA TYR A 771 1.51 -3.79 17.61
C TYR A 771 2.72 -4.32 18.36
N SER A 772 3.90 -3.99 17.88
CA SER A 772 5.15 -4.26 18.57
C SER A 772 6.00 -3.01 18.67
N GLN A 773 6.75 -2.88 19.76
CA GLN A 773 7.63 -1.76 19.98
C GLN A 773 8.87 -2.20 20.75
N TRP A 774 10.03 -1.79 20.27
CA TRP A 774 11.28 -1.93 21.02
C TRP A 774 11.38 -0.89 22.15
N PHE A 775 11.94 -1.29 23.29
CA PHE A 775 12.29 -0.38 24.37
C PHE A 775 13.59 -0.81 25.05
N GLU A 776 14.15 0.03 25.87
CA GLU A 776 15.46 -0.16 26.49
C GLU A 776 15.42 -1.26 27.55
N GLY A 777 16.26 -2.32 27.44
CA GLY A 777 16.27 -3.47 28.35
C GLY A 777 16.45 -3.11 29.83
N LYS A 778 17.17 -2.02 30.16
CA LYS A 778 17.30 -1.53 31.55
C LYS A 778 15.96 -1.18 32.21
N LYS A 779 14.89 -1.09 31.44
CA LYS A 779 13.53 -0.79 31.92
C LYS A 779 12.64 -2.03 31.94
N ASN A 780 13.19 -3.21 31.57
CA ASN A 780 12.46 -4.48 31.51
C ASN A 780 12.66 -5.35 32.76
N ASN A 781 12.97 -4.72 33.90
CA ASN A 781 13.39 -5.40 35.12
C ASN A 781 12.40 -6.48 35.62
N VAL A 782 11.10 -6.22 35.50
CA VAL A 782 10.05 -7.17 35.94
C VAL A 782 10.02 -8.40 35.05
N ALA A 783 10.03 -8.26 33.73
CA ALA A 783 10.06 -9.40 32.81
C ALA A 783 11.38 -10.16 32.89
N ASP A 784 12.51 -9.45 33.07
CA ASP A 784 13.84 -10.03 33.27
C ASP A 784 13.86 -10.93 34.53
N ALA A 785 13.33 -10.47 35.67
CA ALA A 785 13.20 -11.27 36.86
C ALA A 785 12.26 -12.48 36.68
N LEU A 786 11.14 -12.30 35.99
CA LEU A 786 10.22 -13.41 35.69
C LEU A 786 10.88 -14.51 34.84
N SER A 787 11.77 -14.14 33.92
CA SER A 787 12.46 -15.09 33.03
C SER A 787 13.68 -15.77 33.68
N ARG A 788 14.27 -15.23 34.77
CA ARG A 788 15.58 -15.63 35.31
C ARG A 788 15.58 -16.12 36.75
N ASP A 789 14.76 -15.54 37.63
CA ASP A 789 14.84 -15.78 39.05
C ASP A 789 14.08 -17.05 39.48
N TRP A 790 14.52 -18.18 38.95
CA TRP A 790 13.91 -19.49 39.19
C TRP A 790 14.18 -20.06 40.59
N HIS A 791 15.16 -19.51 41.32
CA HIS A 791 15.47 -19.88 42.68
C HIS A 791 14.47 -19.37 43.70
N LEU A 792 13.63 -18.41 43.32
CA LEU A 792 12.58 -17.80 44.16
C LEU A 792 11.21 -18.46 43.89
N SER A 793 10.46 -18.71 44.93
CA SER A 793 9.04 -19.05 44.83
C SER A 793 8.25 -17.90 44.20
N THR A 794 7.04 -18.15 43.73
CA THR A 794 6.17 -17.12 43.15
C THR A 794 5.85 -15.98 44.12
N ASP A 795 5.65 -16.33 45.41
CA ASP A 795 5.31 -15.34 46.44
C ASP A 795 6.54 -14.48 46.79
N GLU A 796 7.71 -15.09 46.94
CA GLU A 796 8.96 -14.38 47.21
C GLU A 796 9.31 -13.44 46.07
N LEU A 797 9.19 -13.91 44.81
CA LEU A 797 9.43 -13.10 43.64
C LEU A 797 8.45 -11.94 43.58
N THR A 798 7.15 -12.17 43.78
CA THR A 798 6.13 -11.13 43.79
C THR A 798 6.42 -10.06 44.87
N PHE A 799 6.81 -10.49 46.07
CA PHE A 799 7.19 -9.57 47.13
C PHE A 799 8.42 -8.73 46.79
N LEU A 800 9.45 -9.34 46.24
CA LEU A 800 10.67 -8.63 45.81
C LEU A 800 10.38 -7.63 44.67
N LEU A 801 9.59 -8.04 43.69
CA LEU A 801 9.19 -7.15 42.58
C LEU A 801 8.44 -5.93 43.09
N HIS A 802 7.48 -6.09 44.00
CA HIS A 802 6.77 -4.95 44.63
C HIS A 802 7.70 -4.05 45.42
N SER A 803 8.71 -4.63 46.07
CA SER A 803 9.64 -3.88 46.90
C SER A 803 10.66 -3.08 46.09
N HIS A 804 11.14 -3.61 44.97
CA HIS A 804 12.20 -3.02 44.17
C HIS A 804 11.71 -2.22 42.95
N PHE A 805 10.56 -2.60 42.40
CA PHE A 805 10.00 -1.99 41.22
C PHE A 805 8.54 -1.54 41.40
N PRO A 806 8.20 -0.79 42.51
CA PRO A 806 6.82 -0.44 42.81
C PRO A 806 6.15 0.40 41.70
N GLU A 807 6.94 1.12 40.89
CA GLU A 807 6.44 1.94 39.78
C GLU A 807 6.03 1.11 38.56
N GLN A 808 6.59 -0.09 38.39
CA GLN A 808 6.27 -1.02 37.28
C GLN A 808 5.19 -2.02 37.67
N MET A 809 4.89 -2.14 38.99
CA MET A 809 3.98 -3.12 39.51
C MET A 809 2.57 -2.53 39.72
N GLN A 810 1.58 -3.23 39.23
CA GLN A 810 0.19 -2.93 39.52
C GLN A 810 -0.19 -3.47 40.91
N THR A 811 -1.12 -2.82 41.62
CA THR A 811 -1.57 -3.26 42.93
C THR A 811 -2.19 -4.67 42.92
N ASN A 812 -2.73 -5.10 41.78
CA ASN A 812 -3.32 -6.42 41.54
C ASN A 812 -2.37 -7.36 40.80
N PHE A 813 -1.04 -7.09 40.81
CA PHE A 813 -0.07 -7.94 40.13
C PHE A 813 -0.10 -9.36 40.67
N GLN A 814 -0.27 -10.31 39.78
CA GLN A 814 -0.34 -11.72 40.14
C GLN A 814 0.30 -12.59 39.06
N ILE A 815 1.13 -13.52 39.48
CA ILE A 815 1.77 -14.49 38.60
C ILE A 815 0.88 -15.74 38.48
N PHE A 816 0.42 -16.02 37.28
CA PHE A 816 -0.42 -17.16 36.94
C PHE A 816 0.41 -18.28 36.31
N PRO A 817 0.03 -19.54 36.48
CA PRO A 817 0.65 -20.66 35.78
C PRO A 817 0.35 -20.55 34.27
N LEU A 818 1.32 -20.91 33.46
CA LEU A 818 1.14 -20.93 31.99
C LEU A 818 0.04 -21.94 31.61
N PRO A 819 -0.97 -21.53 30.82
CA PRO A 819 -2.02 -22.42 30.33
C PRO A 819 -1.43 -23.69 29.69
N LYS A 820 -2.04 -24.85 29.98
CA LYS A 820 -1.54 -26.14 29.50
C LYS A 820 -1.41 -26.23 27.98
N GLU A 821 -2.31 -25.61 27.26
CA GLU A 821 -2.24 -25.52 25.80
C GLU A 821 -0.95 -24.84 25.35
N ILE A 822 -0.61 -23.71 25.93
CA ILE A 822 0.58 -22.92 25.58
C ILE A 822 1.84 -23.64 26.02
N SER A 823 1.89 -24.17 27.26
CA SER A 823 3.07 -24.90 27.75
C SER A 823 3.36 -26.15 26.92
N SER A 824 2.33 -26.90 26.55
CA SER A 824 2.47 -28.08 25.67
C SER A 824 2.94 -27.70 24.26
N TRP A 825 2.40 -26.62 23.68
CA TRP A 825 2.84 -26.11 22.39
C TRP A 825 4.32 -25.67 22.44
N LEU A 826 4.71 -24.89 23.45
CA LEU A 826 6.07 -24.37 23.62
C LEU A 826 7.06 -25.51 23.77
N THR A 827 6.76 -26.49 24.66
CA THR A 827 7.60 -27.68 24.88
C THR A 827 7.77 -28.49 23.60
N SER A 828 6.67 -28.76 22.87
CA SER A 828 6.70 -29.46 21.58
C SER A 828 7.53 -28.73 20.52
N LEU A 829 7.48 -27.42 20.53
CA LEU A 829 8.24 -26.58 19.58
C LEU A 829 9.75 -26.65 19.92
N LEU A 830 10.12 -26.53 21.18
CA LEU A 830 11.52 -26.62 21.63
C LEU A 830 12.11 -28.03 21.42
N GLN A 831 11.32 -29.10 21.59
CA GLN A 831 11.74 -30.48 21.33
C GLN A 831 12.14 -30.74 19.88
N GLN A 832 11.59 -30.01 18.92
CA GLN A 832 11.93 -30.14 17.50
C GLN A 832 13.30 -29.54 17.15
N LEU A 833 13.85 -28.70 18.02
CA LEU A 833 15.15 -28.07 17.80
C LEU A 833 16.30 -29.01 18.12
N PRO A 834 17.38 -29.04 17.32
CA PRO A 834 18.56 -29.85 17.59
C PRO A 834 19.31 -29.33 18.81
N VAL A 835 20.01 -30.22 19.50
CA VAL A 835 20.97 -29.82 20.52
C VAL A 835 22.15 -29.17 19.79
N SER A 836 22.37 -27.87 20.02
CA SER A 836 23.46 -27.15 19.37
C SER A 836 24.76 -27.34 20.15
N ALA A 837 25.74 -28.07 19.59
CA ALA A 837 27.06 -28.23 20.14
C ALA A 837 27.82 -26.91 20.36
N GLN A 838 27.57 -25.90 19.54
CA GLN A 838 28.19 -24.57 19.64
C GLN A 838 27.68 -23.73 20.82
N LEU A 839 26.43 -23.96 21.26
CA LEU A 839 25.88 -23.28 22.43
C LEU A 839 26.40 -23.85 23.74
N GLN A 840 26.87 -25.10 23.76
CA GLN A 840 27.47 -25.74 24.95
C GLN A 840 28.91 -25.26 25.21
N GLU A 841 29.69 -24.89 24.19
CA GLU A 841 31.06 -24.39 24.38
C GLU A 841 31.13 -23.01 25.04
N HIS A 842 30.12 -22.15 24.85
CA HIS A 842 30.10 -20.83 25.47
C HIS A 842 29.76 -20.83 26.97
N HIS A 843 29.18 -21.90 27.50
CA HIS A 843 28.82 -22.02 28.92
C HIS A 843 29.86 -22.68 29.80
N THR A 844 30.81 -23.43 29.23
CA THR A 844 31.93 -24.01 29.99
C THR A 844 33.05 -23.01 30.29
N THR A 845 33.06 -21.84 29.70
CA THR A 845 34.06 -20.77 29.90
C THR A 845 33.64 -19.63 30.82
N THR A 846 32.39 -19.56 31.24
CA THR A 846 31.95 -18.59 32.26
C THR A 846 31.64 -19.28 33.60
N GLY A 847 32.63 -20.01 34.13
CA GLY A 847 32.61 -20.36 35.51
C GLY A 847 32.66 -19.10 36.36
N LEU A 848 31.70 -18.96 37.21
CA LEU A 848 31.60 -17.94 38.24
C LEU A 848 32.94 -17.70 38.94
N VAL A 849 33.55 -16.54 38.71
CA VAL A 849 34.55 -15.97 39.64
C VAL A 849 33.94 -14.67 40.15
N PRO A 850 33.69 -14.57 41.45
CA PRO A 850 33.24 -13.29 42.02
C PRO A 850 34.44 -12.35 42.16
N GLY A 851 34.32 -11.19 41.56
CA GLY A 851 35.06 -10.01 41.96
C GLY A 851 36.45 -9.83 41.42
N SER A 852 36.61 -9.02 40.40
CA SER A 852 37.66 -7.99 40.39
C SER A 852 37.32 -6.95 39.32
N GLY A 853 37.22 -5.71 39.74
CA GLY A 853 37.02 -4.56 38.85
C GLY A 853 38.22 -4.39 37.92
N GLY A 854 37.92 -4.22 36.66
CA GLY A 854 38.86 -3.81 35.60
C GLY A 854 38.25 -2.72 34.78
N LYS A 855 38.70 -1.50 34.99
CA LYS A 855 38.38 -0.31 34.19
C LYS A 855 39.01 -0.46 32.82
N ASN A 856 38.31 0.07 31.85
CA ASN A 856 38.66 0.56 30.53
C ASN A 856 38.15 -0.27 29.35
N GLY A 857 37.05 0.19 28.85
CA GLY A 857 36.58 -0.05 27.50
C GLY A 857 35.52 1.04 27.20
N ALA A 858 35.78 1.84 26.20
CA ALA A 858 34.87 2.93 25.79
C ALA A 858 33.44 2.41 25.55
N ASN A 859 32.50 3.07 26.20
CA ASN A 859 31.08 2.75 26.17
C ASN A 859 30.45 3.10 24.81
N PRO A 860 29.74 2.18 24.13
CA PRO A 860 28.90 2.53 22.98
C PRO A 860 27.64 3.33 23.36
N LEU A 861 27.50 3.68 24.63
CA LEU A 861 26.31 4.35 25.19
C LEU A 861 26.09 5.79 24.73
N ASP A 862 27.12 6.47 24.22
CA ASP A 862 27.01 7.88 23.84
C ASP A 862 26.33 8.10 22.48
N ALA A 863 26.35 7.12 21.58
CA ALA A 863 25.73 7.26 20.25
C ALA A 863 24.20 7.14 20.30
N THR A 864 23.67 6.29 21.18
CA THR A 864 22.22 6.05 21.32
C THR A 864 21.53 7.20 22.09
N THR A 865 22.22 7.78 23.05
CA THR A 865 21.71 8.92 23.82
C THR A 865 21.67 10.18 22.97
N SER A 866 22.66 10.39 22.08
CA SER A 866 22.68 11.54 21.16
C SER A 866 21.60 11.44 20.09
N THR A 867 21.23 10.24 19.61
CA THR A 867 20.16 10.04 18.64
C THR A 867 18.76 10.30 19.23
N LEU A 868 18.56 9.93 20.50
CA LEU A 868 17.32 10.24 21.23
C LEU A 868 17.19 11.75 21.55
N ILE A 869 18.28 12.41 21.90
CA ILE A 869 18.30 13.86 22.16
C ILE A 869 18.06 14.64 20.86
N ASN A 870 18.65 14.23 19.75
CA ASN A 870 18.44 14.85 18.44
C ASN A 870 17.03 14.63 17.91
N SER A 871 16.41 13.48 18.17
CA SER A 871 15.02 13.21 17.75
C SER A 871 13.98 13.93 18.64
N ALA A 872 14.30 14.18 19.92
CA ALA A 872 13.44 14.98 20.80
C ALA A 872 13.49 16.48 20.38
N ASN A 873 14.66 16.96 19.96
CA ASN A 873 14.81 18.34 19.48
C ASN A 873 14.10 18.59 18.14
N SER A 874 13.95 17.58 17.28
CA SER A 874 13.18 17.68 16.02
C SER A 874 11.66 17.75 16.23
N SER A 875 11.15 17.31 17.38
CA SER A 875 9.72 17.36 17.73
C SER A 875 9.32 18.63 18.53
N GLY A 876 10.27 19.53 18.85
CA GLY A 876 10.01 20.75 19.59
C GLY A 876 9.70 20.56 21.09
N ILE A 877 9.88 19.34 21.61
CA ILE A 877 9.73 19.03 23.04
C ILE A 877 11.13 18.73 23.61
N SER A 878 11.57 19.49 24.60
CA SER A 878 12.87 19.25 25.23
C SER A 878 12.85 17.97 26.08
N TYR A 879 13.98 17.29 26.15
CA TYR A 879 14.14 16.09 26.98
C TYR A 879 13.85 16.37 28.47
N SER A 880 14.14 17.59 28.94
CA SER A 880 13.81 18.05 30.28
C SER A 880 12.30 18.19 30.55
N GLU A 881 11.49 18.39 29.51
CA GLU A 881 10.02 18.40 29.60
C GLU A 881 9.43 16.98 29.61
N LEU A 882 10.17 15.98 29.14
CA LEU A 882 9.80 14.57 29.16
C LEU A 882 10.19 13.87 30.49
N LEU A 883 11.23 14.35 31.18
CA LEU A 883 11.76 13.75 32.42
C LEU A 883 10.72 13.58 33.55
N PRO A 884 9.84 14.57 33.86
CA PRO A 884 8.81 14.42 34.87
C PRO A 884 7.75 13.37 34.53
N TRP A 885 7.60 13.03 33.23
CA TRP A 885 6.64 12.07 32.73
C TRP A 885 7.19 10.63 32.73
N LEU A 886 8.49 10.48 32.95
CA LEU A 886 9.21 9.21 32.94
C LEU A 886 9.33 8.58 34.34
N SER A 887 8.95 9.29 35.39
CA SER A 887 8.97 8.84 36.77
C SER A 887 7.56 8.67 37.33
N GLY A 888 7.20 7.48 37.77
CA GLY A 888 5.94 7.15 38.41
C GLY A 888 5.22 5.93 37.82
N ARG A 889 4.26 5.37 38.56
CA ARG A 889 3.46 4.18 38.16
C ARG A 889 2.84 4.32 36.77
N ASP A 890 2.46 5.52 36.40
CA ASP A 890 1.98 5.86 35.06
C ASP A 890 3.11 5.99 34.02
N GLY A 891 4.36 6.06 34.48
CA GLY A 891 5.50 6.35 33.63
C GLY A 891 5.74 5.28 32.57
N SER A 892 5.68 4.00 32.95
CA SER A 892 5.92 2.89 32.01
C SER A 892 4.89 2.84 30.88
N ARG A 893 3.62 3.00 31.20
CA ARG A 893 2.55 3.06 30.20
C ARG A 893 2.68 4.31 29.32
N LYS A 894 2.99 5.46 29.92
CA LYS A 894 3.23 6.71 29.19
C LYS A 894 4.43 6.60 28.28
N ILE A 895 5.54 5.99 28.73
CA ILE A 895 6.74 5.75 27.92
C ILE A 895 6.40 4.83 26.75
N ALA A 896 5.78 3.69 27.00
CA ALA A 896 5.39 2.75 25.97
C ALA A 896 4.45 3.40 24.94
N LEU A 897 3.45 4.14 25.42
CA LEU A 897 2.51 4.86 24.57
C LEU A 897 3.20 5.98 23.78
N THR A 898 4.13 6.71 24.39
CA THR A 898 4.89 7.78 23.71
C THR A 898 5.80 7.21 22.63
N HIS A 899 6.50 6.11 22.88
CA HIS A 899 7.31 5.42 21.86
C HIS A 899 6.46 4.87 20.75
N TRP A 900 5.32 4.27 21.07
CA TRP A 900 4.37 3.78 20.08
C TRP A 900 3.77 4.93 19.25
N LEU A 901 3.36 6.03 19.87
CA LEU A 901 2.90 7.24 19.21
C LEU A 901 3.95 7.83 18.30
N LYS A 902 5.22 7.85 18.73
CA LYS A 902 6.33 8.35 17.92
C LYS A 902 6.56 7.47 16.70
N ALA A 903 6.58 6.14 16.89
CA ALA A 903 6.67 5.20 15.77
C ALA A 903 5.50 5.34 14.78
N GLN A 904 4.32 5.74 15.26
CA GLN A 904 3.17 6.02 14.41
C GLN A 904 3.19 7.46 13.84
N SER A 905 3.80 8.43 14.52
CA SER A 905 3.91 9.82 14.06
C SER A 905 4.97 10.04 12.97
N GLU A 906 5.82 9.06 12.72
CA GLU A 906 6.67 9.00 11.52
C GLU A 906 5.85 8.82 10.23
N VAL A 907 4.58 8.42 10.34
CA VAL A 907 3.61 8.55 9.25
C VAL A 907 3.28 10.04 9.10
N PRO A 908 3.57 10.68 7.96
CA PRO A 908 3.35 12.10 7.76
C PRO A 908 1.93 12.55 8.12
N SER A 909 1.79 13.71 8.72
CA SER A 909 0.49 14.20 9.23
C SER A 909 -0.62 14.28 8.18
N HIS A 910 -0.27 14.48 6.90
CA HIS A 910 -1.22 14.43 5.79
C HIS A 910 -1.77 13.03 5.51
N MET A 911 -1.12 11.98 5.98
CA MET A 911 -1.62 10.61 5.86
C MET A 911 -2.70 10.26 6.88
N TRP A 912 -2.75 10.98 8.00
CA TRP A 912 -3.75 10.81 9.04
C TRP A 912 -4.96 11.68 8.78
N TYR A 913 -4.72 12.95 8.56
CA TYR A 913 -5.72 13.98 8.47
C TYR A 913 -5.10 15.24 7.86
N ARG A 914 -5.75 15.79 6.84
CA ARG A 914 -5.53 17.18 6.45
C ARG A 914 -6.66 17.99 7.07
N PRO A 915 -6.38 18.96 7.95
CA PRO A 915 -7.44 19.82 8.46
C PRO A 915 -8.01 20.59 7.27
N PHE A 916 -9.28 20.37 6.99
CA PHE A 916 -10.02 21.19 6.04
C PHE A 916 -10.30 22.53 6.69
N GLY A 917 -10.21 23.59 5.91
CA GLY A 917 -10.25 24.95 6.39
C GLY A 917 -11.58 25.44 6.92
N ASN A 918 -12.16 24.80 7.92
CA ASN A 918 -13.29 25.37 8.61
C ASN A 918 -12.85 26.42 9.62
N ARG A 919 -13.44 27.60 9.53
CA ARG A 919 -13.17 28.76 10.42
C ARG A 919 -13.38 28.45 11.91
N ALA A 920 -14.21 27.45 12.25
CA ALA A 920 -14.56 27.11 13.62
C ALA A 920 -13.61 26.11 14.30
N ASP A 921 -12.96 25.20 13.53
CA ASP A 921 -12.17 24.09 14.07
C ASP A 921 -10.67 24.23 13.83
N ARG A 922 -10.18 25.46 13.65
CA ARG A 922 -8.77 25.76 13.44
C ARG A 922 -7.96 25.56 14.71
N ILE A 923 -7.56 24.33 14.98
CA ILE A 923 -6.58 24.03 16.04
C ILE A 923 -5.19 24.34 15.49
N PRO A 924 -4.43 25.28 16.05
CA PRO A 924 -3.07 25.57 15.62
C PRO A 924 -2.16 24.35 15.80
N ARG A 925 -1.14 24.17 14.92
CA ARG A 925 -0.13 23.10 15.05
C ARG A 925 0.50 23.00 16.44
N ARG A 926 0.65 24.13 17.16
CA ARG A 926 1.07 24.18 18.57
C ARG A 926 0.12 23.41 19.49
N THR A 927 -1.16 23.30 19.13
CA THR A 927 -2.16 22.57 19.89
C THR A 927 -2.19 21.06 19.55
N GLN A 928 -1.66 20.62 18.41
CA GLN A 928 -1.54 19.17 18.15
C GLN A 928 -0.45 18.55 19.02
N THR A 929 0.66 19.23 19.22
CA THR A 929 1.69 18.84 20.19
C THR A 929 1.22 19.10 21.63
N THR A 930 0.44 20.18 21.84
CA THR A 930 -0.17 20.50 23.13
C THR A 930 -1.41 19.65 23.41
N CYS A 931 -2.16 19.15 22.41
CA CYS A 931 -3.22 18.16 22.64
C CYS A 931 -2.66 16.81 23.09
N LEU A 932 -1.51 16.39 22.56
CA LEU A 932 -0.78 15.25 23.10
C LEU A 932 -0.31 15.54 24.53
N ALA A 933 0.22 16.73 24.80
CA ALA A 933 0.63 17.16 26.13
C ALA A 933 -0.57 17.42 27.05
N SER A 934 -1.69 18.00 26.57
CA SER A 934 -2.90 18.25 27.35
C SER A 934 -3.75 17.00 27.60
N PHE A 935 -3.67 16.00 26.72
CA PHE A 935 -4.23 14.68 27.01
C PHE A 935 -3.54 14.04 28.22
N TYR A 936 -2.23 14.25 28.34
CA TYR A 936 -1.44 13.84 29.52
C TYR A 936 -1.67 14.75 30.72
N GLN A 937 -1.88 16.06 30.54
CA GLN A 937 -2.18 16.99 31.63
C GLN A 937 -3.62 16.86 32.17
N GLY A 938 -4.60 16.52 31.33
CA GLY A 938 -5.99 16.30 31.71
C GLY A 938 -6.19 15.10 32.67
N SER A 939 -5.38 14.06 32.54
CA SER A 939 -5.44 12.91 33.44
C SER A 939 -4.77 13.13 34.79
N SER A 940 -3.85 14.10 34.92
CA SER A 940 -3.23 14.50 36.21
C SER A 940 -4.01 15.58 36.96
N ALA A 941 -4.90 16.32 36.29
CA ALA A 941 -5.73 17.35 36.90
C ALA A 941 -7.02 16.80 37.56
N LEU A 942 -7.34 15.52 37.39
CA LEU A 942 -8.51 14.87 37.96
C LEU A 942 -8.30 14.27 39.37
N THR A 943 -7.09 14.39 39.94
CA THR A 943 -6.78 13.86 41.28
C THR A 943 -6.75 14.89 42.41
N GLU A 944 -6.97 16.19 42.18
CA GLU A 944 -7.05 17.19 43.21
C GLU A 944 -8.19 18.19 42.97
N THR A 945 -9.44 17.77 43.13
CA THR A 945 -10.52 18.68 43.49
C THR A 945 -11.46 18.02 44.48
N THR A 946 -11.37 18.50 45.69
CA THR A 946 -12.27 18.36 46.81
C THR A 946 -13.74 18.38 46.39
N ILE A 947 -14.45 17.36 46.87
CA ILE A 947 -15.90 17.21 46.79
C ILE A 947 -16.57 18.39 47.50
N PRO A 948 -17.43 19.21 46.88
CA PRO A 948 -18.38 20.01 47.60
C PRO A 948 -19.57 19.13 47.98
N LYS A 949 -19.73 18.92 49.26
CA LYS A 949 -20.97 18.40 49.86
C LYS A 949 -22.15 19.34 49.59
N LYS A 950 -23.26 18.73 49.25
CA LYS A 950 -24.66 19.23 49.25
C LYS A 950 -25.18 19.79 47.93
N CYS A 951 -25.99 19.00 47.27
CA CYS A 951 -27.25 19.50 46.75
C CYS A 951 -28.35 18.43 46.85
N ASN A 952 -29.49 18.89 47.30
CA ASN A 952 -30.64 18.14 47.80
C ASN A 952 -31.39 17.38 46.71
N LYS A 953 -31.86 16.20 47.11
CA LYS A 953 -32.92 15.41 46.48
C LYS A 953 -34.21 16.23 46.34
N ARG A 954 -34.82 16.22 45.15
CA ARG A 954 -36.29 16.26 45.00
C ARG A 954 -36.70 15.26 43.94
N PRO A 955 -37.78 14.49 44.16
CA PRO A 955 -38.26 13.47 43.28
C PRO A 955 -39.14 14.08 42.19
N PHE A 956 -39.01 13.61 40.94
CA PHE A 956 -40.00 13.89 39.91
C PHE A 956 -41.06 12.79 39.89
N HIS A 957 -42.30 13.23 40.05
CA HIS A 957 -43.52 12.44 39.94
C HIS A 957 -43.79 12.03 38.49
N LEU A 958 -44.15 10.78 38.32
CA LEU A 958 -44.86 10.27 37.17
C LEU A 958 -46.22 10.97 37.05
N LEU A 959 -46.53 11.50 35.88
CA LEU A 959 -47.90 11.78 35.48
C LEU A 959 -48.14 11.08 34.16
N SER A 960 -48.96 10.05 34.23
CA SER A 960 -49.68 9.46 33.10
C SER A 960 -50.84 10.39 32.73
N SER A 961 -51.04 10.65 31.45
CA SER A 961 -52.40 10.87 30.93
C SER A 961 -52.46 10.57 29.43
N LYS A 962 -53.41 9.76 29.17
CA LYS A 962 -54.05 9.44 27.88
C LYS A 962 -54.55 10.73 27.18
N ASN A 963 -54.26 10.88 25.92
CA ASN A 963 -55.25 10.88 24.80
C ASN A 963 -54.47 10.90 23.50
#